data_f12155e71117105d84d4785af89c7e48
#
_entry.id   f12155e71117105d84d4785af89c7e48
#
_cell.length_a   1.000
_cell.length_b   1.000
_cell.length_c   1.000
_cell.angle_alpha   90.00
_cell.angle_beta   90.00
_cell.angle_gamma   90.00
#
_symmetry.space_group_name_H-M   'P 1'
#
loop_
_entity.id
_entity.type
_entity.pdbx_description
1 polymer ?
#
loop_
_entity_poly.entity_id
_entity_poly.type
_entity_poly.pdbx_seq_one_letter_code
_entity_poly.pdbx_strand_id
1 'polypeptide(L)'
;MDFLPICKQDMVDRGWTQCDFVYVIGDAYVDHPSFGHAIISRILESHGYSVGIISQPNWKDPKSIDIYGRPRLGFLVSGGNMDSMVNHYSVTKHRRKTDAFTPGGEMGKRPDYATIVYCNLIRQSYKDVPILIGGIEASLRRLGHYDYWSESMKRSILLDSQADILMYGMGEKSIVELADALNAGMEAKDITYIDGTVFKTTELDESLPTIVLPSFDELKSNKRKYAESFKIQYGNCDPFTAKRLAEPYGKEYVVQNPPQKPLTTEEMDAVYALPYQRTWHPSYAKKGGVPAIEEVQFSLVSNRGCFGACSFCALTFHQGRIIQTRSHESILAEAEVMVKNKDFKGYIHDVGGPTANFRHPACEKQLTKGACGGRQCLYPTPCKNMKADHSDYVALLRKLRKIPGVKKVFVRSGIRFDYLLADKKDTFFKELVQFHISGQLKVAPEHVSDVVLDKMGKPRNAVYNKFVDKYFALNKQYGMNQYLVPYLMSSHPGSTLKEAIELAEYIREMGYNPEQVQDFYPTPSTLSTVMYYTGVDPRTMEKVYVPTDPHEKAMQRALIQYRNPKNYYLVREALLKAHREDLIGSGPKCLIRAVPPRPERFTTPPPKLPPKPPTTHRGRTERPAARPAPAAKKGAKTAAPKKKR
;
A
#
# COMPACT_ATOMS: atom_id res chain seq x y z
N MET A 1 -13.35 -0.54 26.81
CA MET A 1 -14.09 -0.15 25.60
C MET A 1 -14.05 -1.31 24.64
N ASP A 2 -15.14 -1.58 23.94
CA ASP A 2 -15.28 -2.77 23.12
C ASP A 2 -15.20 -2.42 21.63
N PHE A 3 -15.22 -3.45 20.77
CA PHE A 3 -15.35 -3.25 19.34
C PHE A 3 -16.59 -2.42 19.01
N LEU A 4 -16.57 -1.67 17.92
CA LEU A 4 -17.76 -1.03 17.40
C LEU A 4 -18.79 -2.08 16.94
N PRO A 5 -20.09 -1.77 16.96
CA PRO A 5 -21.15 -2.69 16.56
C PRO A 5 -20.94 -3.28 15.16
N ILE A 6 -21.11 -4.59 15.02
CA ILE A 6 -21.15 -5.30 13.73
C ILE A 6 -22.51 -5.95 13.48
N CYS A 7 -23.42 -5.90 14.46
CA CYS A 7 -24.78 -6.39 14.35
C CYS A 7 -25.75 -5.51 15.13
N LYS A 8 -27.04 -5.71 14.92
CA LYS A 8 -28.10 -4.93 15.59
C LYS A 8 -28.07 -5.11 17.11
N GLN A 9 -27.72 -6.28 17.61
CA GLN A 9 -27.66 -6.53 19.06
C GLN A 9 -26.54 -5.71 19.70
N ASP A 10 -25.36 -5.63 19.09
CA ASP A 10 -24.23 -4.81 19.60
C ASP A 10 -24.63 -3.33 19.70
N MET A 11 -25.44 -2.83 18.75
CA MET A 11 -25.99 -1.48 18.77
C MET A 11 -26.92 -1.27 19.96
N VAL A 12 -27.85 -2.20 20.19
CA VAL A 12 -28.80 -2.16 21.31
C VAL A 12 -28.07 -2.24 22.65
N ASP A 13 -27.07 -3.11 22.77
CA ASP A 13 -26.26 -3.29 24.00
C ASP A 13 -25.52 -1.99 24.39
N ARG A 14 -25.25 -1.10 23.41
CA ARG A 14 -24.72 0.25 23.65
C ARG A 14 -25.80 1.29 23.99
N GLY A 15 -27.06 0.89 24.04
CA GLY A 15 -28.19 1.77 24.29
C GLY A 15 -28.59 2.63 23.09
N TRP A 16 -28.14 2.29 21.88
CA TRP A 16 -28.46 3.03 20.67
C TRP A 16 -29.71 2.48 20.00
N THR A 17 -30.62 3.37 19.62
CA THR A 17 -31.83 3.03 18.85
C THR A 17 -31.61 3.15 17.35
N GLN A 18 -30.63 3.96 16.93
CA GLN A 18 -30.26 4.25 15.55
C GLN A 18 -28.77 4.62 15.51
N CYS A 19 -28.07 4.24 14.47
CA CYS A 19 -26.71 4.74 14.20
C CYS A 19 -26.76 6.10 13.50
N ASP A 20 -25.84 7.00 13.82
CA ASP A 20 -25.62 8.22 13.05
C ASP A 20 -25.05 7.88 11.68
N PHE A 21 -24.04 7.04 11.67
CA PHE A 21 -23.42 6.52 10.44
C PHE A 21 -23.42 5.00 10.41
N VAL A 22 -23.56 4.44 9.21
CA VAL A 22 -23.31 3.02 8.93
C VAL A 22 -22.14 2.95 7.95
N TYR A 23 -21.06 2.30 8.37
CA TYR A 23 -19.87 2.18 7.56
C TYR A 23 -19.79 0.82 6.86
N VAL A 24 -19.93 0.81 5.54
CA VAL A 24 -19.83 -0.37 4.67
C VAL A 24 -18.39 -0.49 4.17
N ILE A 25 -17.73 -1.59 4.49
CA ILE A 25 -16.32 -1.79 4.19
C ILE A 25 -16.05 -3.08 3.41
N GLY A 26 -15.09 -3.02 2.49
CA GLY A 26 -14.63 -4.17 1.70
C GLY A 26 -13.75 -5.16 2.46
N ASP A 27 -13.16 -4.75 3.58
CA ASP A 27 -12.33 -5.58 4.45
C ASP A 27 -13.16 -6.22 5.57
N ALA A 28 -12.63 -7.28 6.18
CA ALA A 28 -13.08 -7.71 7.50
C ALA A 28 -12.79 -6.61 8.54
N TYR A 29 -13.61 -6.52 9.59
CA TYR A 29 -13.41 -5.51 10.63
C TYR A 29 -12.20 -5.84 11.50
N VAL A 30 -11.17 -5.03 11.34
CA VAL A 30 -9.96 -5.01 12.17
C VAL A 30 -9.87 -3.64 12.83
N ASP A 31 -10.00 -3.59 14.16
CA ASP A 31 -9.94 -2.35 14.93
C ASP A 31 -8.50 -1.99 15.30
N HIS A 32 -7.76 -1.50 14.32
CA HIS A 32 -6.34 -1.19 14.45
C HIS A 32 -5.99 0.11 13.69
N PRO A 33 -5.10 0.98 14.21
CA PRO A 33 -4.79 2.28 13.58
C PRO A 33 -4.03 2.19 12.24
N SER A 34 -3.77 1.00 11.74
CA SER A 34 -3.29 0.77 10.37
C SER A 34 -4.42 0.53 9.37
N PHE A 35 -5.68 0.55 9.80
CA PHE A 35 -6.85 0.35 8.96
C PHE A 35 -7.69 1.61 8.89
N GLY A 36 -7.91 2.14 7.69
CA GLY A 36 -8.61 3.40 7.49
C GLY A 36 -10.02 3.42 8.07
N HIS A 37 -10.76 2.31 7.96
CA HIS A 37 -12.10 2.22 8.54
C HIS A 37 -12.10 2.31 10.08
N ALA A 38 -11.10 1.73 10.74
CA ALA A 38 -10.99 1.83 12.19
C ALA A 38 -10.68 3.27 12.62
N ILE A 39 -9.77 3.96 11.91
CA ILE A 39 -9.44 5.36 12.18
C ILE A 39 -10.69 6.24 12.07
N ILE A 40 -11.35 6.21 10.93
CA ILE A 40 -12.53 7.05 10.65
C ILE A 40 -13.66 6.77 11.65
N SER A 41 -13.95 5.51 11.94
CA SER A 41 -15.01 5.14 12.88
C SER A 41 -14.69 5.56 14.31
N ARG A 42 -13.45 5.39 14.76
CA ARG A 42 -13.03 5.80 16.11
C ARG A 42 -12.96 7.32 16.27
N ILE A 43 -12.61 8.05 15.21
CA ILE A 43 -12.69 9.53 15.21
C ILE A 43 -14.14 9.98 15.38
N LEU A 44 -15.06 9.44 14.60
CA LEU A 44 -16.49 9.76 14.73
C LEU A 44 -17.03 9.43 16.13
N GLU A 45 -16.69 8.23 16.66
CA GLU A 45 -17.06 7.85 18.03
C GLU A 45 -16.52 8.85 19.07
N SER A 46 -15.27 9.30 18.92
CA SER A 46 -14.67 10.29 19.84
C SER A 46 -15.31 11.67 19.77
N HIS A 47 -16.02 11.98 18.68
CA HIS A 47 -16.82 13.21 18.51
C HIS A 47 -18.30 13.00 18.85
N GLY A 48 -18.66 11.85 19.46
CA GLY A 48 -20.01 11.58 19.94
C GLY A 48 -20.96 11.01 18.90
N TYR A 49 -20.49 10.64 17.72
CA TYR A 49 -21.30 10.00 16.69
C TYR A 49 -21.33 8.46 16.85
N SER A 50 -22.51 7.88 16.74
CA SER A 50 -22.71 6.43 16.76
C SER A 50 -22.43 5.83 15.39
N VAL A 51 -21.54 4.80 15.33
CA VAL A 51 -21.12 4.17 14.08
C VAL A 51 -21.31 2.66 14.13
N GLY A 52 -22.13 2.13 13.23
CA GLY A 52 -22.27 0.68 12.97
C GLY A 52 -21.42 0.24 11.80
N ILE A 53 -20.74 -0.91 11.91
CA ILE A 53 -19.87 -1.45 10.86
C ILE A 53 -20.56 -2.58 10.10
N ILE A 54 -20.65 -2.49 8.78
CA ILE A 54 -21.06 -3.61 7.89
C ILE A 54 -19.81 -4.03 7.10
N SER A 55 -19.23 -5.12 7.52
CA SER A 55 -18.02 -5.69 6.96
C SER A 55 -18.33 -6.73 5.90
N GLN A 56 -17.85 -6.55 4.68
CA GLN A 56 -18.00 -7.48 3.57
C GLN A 56 -19.45 -7.98 3.40
N PRO A 57 -20.44 -7.07 3.20
CA PRO A 57 -21.83 -7.49 3.00
C PRO A 57 -21.93 -8.42 1.79
N ASN A 58 -22.96 -9.26 1.79
CA ASN A 58 -23.26 -10.11 0.63
C ASN A 58 -23.71 -9.22 -0.53
N TRP A 59 -22.78 -8.85 -1.39
CA TRP A 59 -23.01 -7.93 -2.49
C TRP A 59 -24.00 -8.42 -3.56
N LYS A 60 -24.52 -9.66 -3.42
CA LYS A 60 -25.59 -10.22 -4.23
C LYS A 60 -26.98 -10.08 -3.58
N ASP A 61 -27.03 -9.59 -2.34
CA ASP A 61 -28.27 -9.46 -1.57
C ASP A 61 -28.38 -8.04 -0.98
N PRO A 62 -29.27 -7.19 -1.51
CA PRO A 62 -29.47 -5.84 -0.98
C PRO A 62 -29.85 -5.79 0.51
N LYS A 63 -30.49 -6.83 1.05
CA LYS A 63 -30.83 -6.89 2.48
C LYS A 63 -29.61 -6.96 3.38
N SER A 64 -28.45 -7.34 2.86
CA SER A 64 -27.20 -7.39 3.63
C SER A 64 -26.71 -6.00 4.09
N ILE A 65 -27.26 -4.93 3.54
CA ILE A 65 -26.97 -3.53 3.92
C ILE A 65 -27.90 -3.04 5.03
N ASP A 66 -29.03 -3.72 5.28
CA ASP A 66 -30.09 -3.25 6.17
C ASP A 66 -29.97 -3.78 7.62
N ILE A 67 -28.75 -4.05 8.08
CA ILE A 67 -28.50 -4.63 9.42
C ILE A 67 -28.94 -3.68 10.54
N TYR A 68 -28.69 -2.39 10.38
CA TYR A 68 -28.98 -1.36 11.38
C TYR A 68 -30.24 -0.55 11.07
N GLY A 69 -30.86 -0.75 9.90
CA GLY A 69 -31.88 0.14 9.37
C GLY A 69 -31.26 1.44 8.82
N ARG A 70 -32.11 2.45 8.62
CA ARG A 70 -31.70 3.77 8.08
C ARG A 70 -30.79 4.51 9.06
N PRO A 71 -29.56 4.90 8.68
CA PRO A 71 -28.74 5.77 9.52
C PRO A 71 -29.31 7.18 9.58
N ARG A 72 -29.02 7.92 10.65
CA ARG A 72 -29.51 9.29 10.86
C ARG A 72 -28.84 10.28 9.90
N LEU A 73 -27.52 10.19 9.70
CA LEU A 73 -26.72 11.15 8.92
C LEU A 73 -26.30 10.57 7.57
N GLY A 74 -25.93 9.30 7.49
CA GLY A 74 -25.53 8.74 6.20
C GLY A 74 -24.78 7.42 6.24
N PHE A 75 -24.49 6.89 5.07
CA PHE A 75 -23.60 5.77 4.87
C PHE A 75 -22.18 6.25 4.56
N LEU A 76 -21.19 5.58 5.17
CA LEU A 76 -19.79 5.69 4.77
C LEU A 76 -19.45 4.44 3.95
N VAL A 77 -18.69 4.58 2.86
CA VAL A 77 -18.34 3.42 2.02
C VAL A 77 -16.87 3.48 1.61
N SER A 78 -16.17 2.37 1.76
CA SER A 78 -14.82 2.20 1.23
C SER A 78 -14.58 0.79 0.69
N GLY A 79 -13.71 0.67 -0.32
CA GLY A 79 -13.28 -0.61 -0.88
C GLY A 79 -12.36 -1.41 0.05
N GLY A 80 -11.90 -0.82 1.16
CA GLY A 80 -10.97 -1.41 2.13
C GLY A 80 -9.60 -0.74 2.14
N ASN A 81 -8.62 -1.35 2.81
CA ASN A 81 -7.25 -0.85 2.92
C ASN A 81 -6.50 -0.86 1.58
N MET A 82 -6.90 -1.72 0.68
CA MET A 82 -6.39 -1.77 -0.69
C MET A 82 -7.51 -1.51 -1.70
N ASP A 83 -7.13 -0.99 -2.86
CA ASP A 83 -7.99 -0.97 -4.03
C ASP A 83 -8.46 -2.39 -4.36
N SER A 84 -9.78 -2.58 -4.58
CA SER A 84 -10.37 -3.90 -4.77
C SER A 84 -9.78 -4.62 -5.99
N MET A 85 -9.54 -3.90 -7.09
CA MET A 85 -8.99 -4.47 -8.32
C MET A 85 -7.52 -4.87 -8.14
N VAL A 86 -6.71 -4.02 -7.48
CA VAL A 86 -5.31 -4.33 -7.14
C VAL A 86 -5.23 -5.53 -6.19
N ASN A 87 -6.16 -5.64 -5.23
CA ASN A 87 -6.21 -6.76 -4.31
C ASN A 87 -6.60 -8.08 -4.99
N HIS A 88 -7.52 -8.03 -5.95
CA HIS A 88 -8.07 -9.23 -6.59
C HIS A 88 -7.22 -9.78 -7.73
N TYR A 89 -6.51 -8.92 -8.44
CA TYR A 89 -5.83 -9.32 -9.67
C TYR A 89 -4.32 -9.06 -9.63
N SER A 90 -3.58 -9.93 -10.31
CA SER A 90 -2.18 -9.66 -10.67
C SER A 90 -2.12 -8.64 -11.82
N VAL A 91 -0.90 -8.16 -12.13
CA VAL A 91 -0.68 -7.30 -13.30
C VAL A 91 -1.02 -8.00 -14.63
N THR A 92 -0.95 -9.32 -14.67
CA THR A 92 -1.38 -10.13 -15.84
C THR A 92 -2.88 -10.43 -15.83
N LYS A 93 -3.66 -9.70 -15.03
CA LYS A 93 -5.12 -9.81 -14.88
C LYS A 93 -5.60 -11.21 -14.41
N HIS A 94 -4.70 -12.03 -13.85
CA HIS A 94 -5.10 -13.28 -13.22
C HIS A 94 -5.63 -13.04 -11.81
N ARG A 95 -6.79 -13.63 -11.49
CA ARG A 95 -7.39 -13.52 -10.16
C ARG A 95 -6.50 -14.20 -9.12
N ARG A 96 -6.27 -13.51 -8.00
CA ARG A 96 -5.52 -14.06 -6.86
C ARG A 96 -6.34 -15.14 -6.16
N LYS A 97 -5.67 -16.04 -5.46
CA LYS A 97 -6.31 -17.18 -4.76
C LYS A 97 -6.70 -16.83 -3.32
N THR A 98 -6.11 -15.80 -2.76
CA THR A 98 -6.30 -15.39 -1.35
C THR A 98 -6.49 -13.89 -1.24
N ASP A 99 -7.27 -13.46 -0.24
CA ASP A 99 -7.44 -12.07 0.17
C ASP A 99 -7.07 -11.96 1.65
N ALA A 100 -5.92 -11.37 1.96
CA ALA A 100 -5.42 -11.24 3.33
C ALA A 100 -6.35 -10.40 4.24
N PHE A 101 -7.21 -9.58 3.67
CA PHE A 101 -8.14 -8.72 4.40
C PHE A 101 -9.51 -9.38 4.66
N THR A 102 -9.63 -10.68 4.37
CA THR A 102 -10.85 -11.47 4.58
C THR A 102 -10.61 -12.52 5.66
N PRO A 103 -11.63 -12.89 6.47
CA PRO A 103 -11.47 -13.94 7.48
C PRO A 103 -10.98 -15.25 6.88
N GLY A 104 -9.86 -15.79 7.40
CA GLY A 104 -9.19 -16.99 6.89
C GLY A 104 -8.54 -16.82 5.53
N GLY A 105 -8.40 -15.60 5.00
CA GLY A 105 -7.82 -15.34 3.69
C GLY A 105 -8.70 -15.74 2.50
N GLU A 106 -10.00 -15.91 2.71
CA GLU A 106 -10.98 -16.41 1.72
C GLU A 106 -11.19 -15.38 0.60
N MET A 107 -10.88 -15.74 -0.67
CA MET A 107 -11.13 -14.90 -1.82
C MET A 107 -12.61 -14.87 -2.22
N GLY A 108 -13.10 -13.69 -2.69
CA GLY A 108 -14.42 -13.54 -3.29
C GLY A 108 -15.50 -12.99 -2.35
N LYS A 109 -15.17 -12.59 -1.14
CA LYS A 109 -16.09 -11.88 -0.24
C LYS A 109 -16.29 -10.43 -0.66
N ARG A 110 -15.25 -9.79 -1.10
CA ARG A 110 -15.29 -8.44 -1.67
C ARG A 110 -15.63 -8.51 -3.15
N PRO A 111 -16.51 -7.65 -3.69
CA PRO A 111 -16.72 -7.54 -5.14
C PRO A 111 -15.59 -6.78 -5.84
N ASP A 112 -15.49 -6.94 -7.14
CA ASP A 112 -14.71 -6.05 -7.99
C ASP A 112 -15.35 -4.65 -7.99
N TYR A 113 -14.54 -3.58 -8.02
CA TYR A 113 -14.99 -2.19 -7.87
C TYR A 113 -15.89 -2.02 -6.64
N ALA A 114 -15.43 -2.49 -5.50
CA ALA A 114 -16.21 -2.66 -4.27
C ALA A 114 -16.97 -1.40 -3.86
N THR A 115 -16.35 -0.23 -3.94
CA THR A 115 -16.99 1.04 -3.57
C THR A 115 -18.24 1.30 -4.42
N ILE A 116 -18.17 1.08 -5.75
CA ILE A 116 -19.31 1.27 -6.66
C ILE A 116 -20.42 0.28 -6.33
N VAL A 117 -20.06 -1.00 -6.17
CA VAL A 117 -21.03 -2.07 -5.91
C VAL A 117 -21.77 -1.83 -4.60
N TYR A 118 -21.07 -1.47 -3.52
CA TYR A 118 -21.71 -1.21 -2.22
C TYR A 118 -22.61 0.02 -2.25
N CYS A 119 -22.21 1.11 -2.91
CA CYS A 119 -23.08 2.26 -3.08
C CYS A 119 -24.36 1.92 -3.86
N ASN A 120 -24.25 1.12 -4.92
CA ASN A 120 -25.42 0.65 -5.68
C ASN A 120 -26.34 -0.23 -4.84
N LEU A 121 -25.81 -1.08 -3.95
CA LEU A 121 -26.63 -1.84 -2.99
C LEU A 121 -27.38 -0.91 -2.03
N ILE A 122 -26.69 0.12 -1.49
CA ILE A 122 -27.30 1.10 -0.61
C ILE A 122 -28.44 1.83 -1.33
N ARG A 123 -28.23 2.28 -2.57
CA ARG A 123 -29.26 2.98 -3.36
C ARG A 123 -30.48 2.13 -3.69
N GLN A 124 -30.35 0.81 -3.75
CA GLN A 124 -31.48 -0.10 -3.90
C GLN A 124 -32.41 -0.09 -2.67
N SER A 125 -31.84 0.01 -1.47
CA SER A 125 -32.58 0.04 -0.21
C SER A 125 -32.92 1.46 0.26
N TYR A 126 -32.04 2.43 0.04
CA TYR A 126 -32.14 3.80 0.53
C TYR A 126 -31.79 4.79 -0.58
N LYS A 127 -32.82 5.37 -1.21
CA LYS A 127 -32.64 6.28 -2.37
C LYS A 127 -32.12 7.65 -2.01
N ASP A 128 -32.46 8.14 -0.83
CA ASP A 128 -32.33 9.53 -0.38
C ASP A 128 -31.35 9.73 0.79
N VAL A 129 -30.75 8.67 1.32
CA VAL A 129 -29.76 8.76 2.41
C VAL A 129 -28.42 9.20 1.85
N PRO A 130 -27.73 10.17 2.49
CA PRO A 130 -26.39 10.56 2.07
C PRO A 130 -25.41 9.38 2.03
N ILE A 131 -24.62 9.30 0.95
CA ILE A 131 -23.54 8.33 0.81
C ILE A 131 -22.22 9.09 0.66
N LEU A 132 -21.33 8.91 1.62
CA LEU A 132 -19.98 9.46 1.63
C LEU A 132 -18.98 8.36 1.31
N ILE A 133 -18.24 8.48 0.21
CA ILE A 133 -17.23 7.49 -0.17
C ILE A 133 -15.82 7.97 0.16
N GLY A 134 -14.92 7.04 0.46
CA GLY A 134 -13.54 7.35 0.79
C GLY A 134 -12.59 6.17 0.65
N GLY A 135 -11.39 6.30 1.22
CA GLY A 135 -10.34 5.33 1.12
C GLY A 135 -9.57 5.39 -0.21
N ILE A 136 -8.59 4.51 -0.37
CA ILE A 136 -7.65 4.59 -1.51
C ILE A 136 -8.35 4.38 -2.86
N GLU A 137 -9.33 3.47 -2.95
CA GLU A 137 -10.05 3.17 -4.18
C GLU A 137 -10.81 4.40 -4.71
N ALA A 138 -11.55 5.08 -3.84
CA ALA A 138 -12.26 6.31 -4.18
C ALA A 138 -11.28 7.46 -4.45
N SER A 139 -10.27 7.63 -3.61
CA SER A 139 -9.26 8.68 -3.74
C SER A 139 -8.55 8.68 -5.09
N LEU A 140 -8.20 7.50 -5.60
CA LEU A 140 -7.50 7.36 -6.88
C LEU A 140 -8.41 7.46 -8.11
N ARG A 141 -9.73 7.38 -7.91
CA ARG A 141 -10.73 7.44 -9.00
C ARG A 141 -11.64 8.67 -8.92
N ARG A 142 -11.20 9.71 -8.19
CA ARG A 142 -12.01 10.90 -7.91
C ARG A 142 -12.32 11.78 -9.13
N LEU A 143 -11.49 11.73 -10.16
CA LEU A 143 -11.68 12.39 -11.46
C LEU A 143 -11.61 11.36 -12.57
N GLY A 144 -11.76 11.79 -13.82
CA GLY A 144 -11.61 10.94 -15.00
C GLY A 144 -10.24 10.25 -15.02
N HIS A 145 -10.21 8.94 -15.19
CA HIS A 145 -9.01 8.15 -15.04
C HIS A 145 -8.97 6.97 -16.00
N TYR A 146 -7.75 6.51 -16.33
CA TYR A 146 -7.56 5.27 -17.05
C TYR A 146 -7.69 4.07 -16.10
N ASP A 147 -8.54 3.14 -16.46
CA ASP A 147 -8.72 1.87 -15.78
C ASP A 147 -8.00 0.74 -16.52
N TYR A 148 -7.00 0.15 -15.88
CA TYR A 148 -6.15 -0.87 -16.47
C TYR A 148 -6.90 -2.18 -16.78
N TRP A 149 -7.87 -2.55 -15.96
CA TRP A 149 -8.58 -3.83 -16.12
C TRP A 149 -9.55 -3.82 -17.29
N SER A 150 -10.26 -2.71 -17.48
CA SER A 150 -11.16 -2.51 -18.63
C SER A 150 -10.49 -1.86 -19.85
N GLU A 151 -9.21 -1.46 -19.72
CA GLU A 151 -8.42 -0.77 -20.78
C GLU A 151 -9.10 0.47 -21.34
N SER A 152 -9.84 1.19 -20.52
CA SER A 152 -10.64 2.33 -20.94
C SER A 152 -10.59 3.49 -19.95
N MET A 153 -10.93 4.69 -20.46
CA MET A 153 -11.19 5.84 -19.61
C MET A 153 -12.50 5.65 -18.86
N LYS A 154 -12.48 5.88 -17.54
CA LYS A 154 -13.64 5.85 -16.65
C LYS A 154 -13.92 7.25 -16.11
N ARG A 155 -15.20 7.53 -15.88
CA ARG A 155 -15.65 8.75 -15.21
C ARG A 155 -15.18 8.78 -13.75
N SER A 156 -15.36 9.92 -13.11
CA SER A 156 -15.23 9.99 -11.65
C SER A 156 -16.06 8.89 -10.98
N ILE A 157 -15.46 8.21 -9.99
CA ILE A 157 -16.16 7.21 -9.18
C ILE A 157 -17.36 7.80 -8.44
N LEU A 158 -17.35 9.11 -8.17
CA LEU A 158 -18.48 9.81 -7.54
C LEU A 158 -19.75 9.72 -8.41
N LEU A 159 -19.61 9.77 -9.73
CA LEU A 159 -20.71 9.60 -10.68
C LEU A 159 -21.12 8.12 -10.82
N ASP A 160 -20.12 7.23 -10.98
CA ASP A 160 -20.38 5.82 -11.23
C ASP A 160 -20.96 5.09 -9.98
N SER A 161 -20.63 5.56 -8.77
CA SER A 161 -21.17 5.03 -7.52
C SER A 161 -22.51 5.65 -7.10
N GLN A 162 -22.93 6.76 -7.71
CA GLN A 162 -24.08 7.55 -7.29
C GLN A 162 -23.96 8.06 -5.83
N ALA A 163 -22.75 8.20 -5.31
CA ALA A 163 -22.51 8.81 -4.02
C ALA A 163 -22.70 10.33 -4.05
N ASP A 164 -22.84 10.94 -2.90
CA ASP A 164 -23.08 12.38 -2.77
C ASP A 164 -21.78 13.15 -2.64
N ILE A 165 -20.88 12.69 -1.76
CA ILE A 165 -19.58 13.31 -1.51
C ILE A 165 -18.50 12.24 -1.51
N LEU A 166 -17.31 12.58 -2.04
CA LEU A 166 -16.12 11.76 -1.96
C LEU A 166 -15.07 12.46 -1.10
N MET A 167 -14.56 11.78 -0.08
CA MET A 167 -13.37 12.20 0.66
C MET A 167 -12.13 11.57 0.04
N TYR A 168 -11.13 12.37 -0.28
CA TYR A 168 -9.87 11.87 -0.81
C TYR A 168 -8.68 12.22 0.11
N GLY A 169 -7.63 11.45 0.00
CA GLY A 169 -6.48 11.61 0.88
C GLY A 169 -6.71 11.05 2.27
N MET A 170 -6.15 11.72 3.27
CA MET A 170 -6.30 11.37 4.69
C MET A 170 -7.53 12.12 5.22
N GLY A 171 -8.56 11.36 5.59
CA GLY A 171 -9.91 11.89 5.81
C GLY A 171 -10.24 12.32 7.24
N GLU A 172 -9.27 12.34 8.16
CA GLU A 172 -9.51 12.55 9.59
C GLU A 172 -10.23 13.88 9.92
N LYS A 173 -9.81 14.97 9.30
CA LYS A 173 -10.43 16.29 9.48
C LYS A 173 -11.73 16.39 8.69
N SER A 174 -11.69 16.00 7.42
CA SER A 174 -12.85 16.14 6.53
C SER A 174 -14.06 15.35 7.02
N ILE A 175 -13.87 14.18 7.66
CA ILE A 175 -14.99 13.38 8.15
C ILE A 175 -15.70 14.07 9.33
N VAL A 176 -14.97 14.75 10.20
CA VAL A 176 -15.55 15.50 11.32
C VAL A 176 -16.34 16.69 10.79
N GLU A 177 -15.73 17.49 9.91
CA GLU A 177 -16.39 18.64 9.29
C GLU A 177 -17.66 18.23 8.53
N LEU A 178 -17.64 17.10 7.80
CA LEU A 178 -18.80 16.54 7.12
C LEU A 178 -19.88 16.07 8.10
N ALA A 179 -19.48 15.38 9.17
CA ALA A 179 -20.41 14.89 10.18
C ALA A 179 -21.11 16.05 10.89
N ASP A 180 -20.36 17.11 11.25
CA ASP A 180 -20.90 18.29 11.90
C ASP A 180 -21.87 19.06 10.98
N ALA A 181 -21.54 19.21 9.69
CA ALA A 181 -22.40 19.86 8.70
C ALA A 181 -23.73 19.10 8.51
N LEU A 182 -23.66 17.79 8.35
CA LEU A 182 -24.85 16.93 8.24
C LEU A 182 -25.68 16.94 9.54
N ASN A 183 -25.02 16.93 10.69
CA ASN A 183 -25.68 16.99 12.00
C ASN A 183 -26.36 18.36 12.26
N ALA A 184 -25.82 19.42 11.67
CA ALA A 184 -26.44 20.74 11.67
C ALA A 184 -27.64 20.85 10.71
N GLY A 185 -27.98 19.80 9.96
CA GLY A 185 -29.10 19.72 9.04
C GLY A 185 -28.80 20.19 7.61
N MET A 186 -27.55 20.37 7.24
CA MET A 186 -27.20 20.68 5.85
C MET A 186 -27.45 19.45 4.94
N GLU A 187 -27.99 19.69 3.75
CA GLU A 187 -28.06 18.64 2.74
C GLU A 187 -26.68 18.35 2.15
N ALA A 188 -26.38 17.09 1.85
CA ALA A 188 -25.06 16.69 1.33
C ALA A 188 -24.66 17.45 0.05
N LYS A 189 -25.63 17.81 -0.82
CA LYS A 189 -25.39 18.58 -2.05
C LYS A 189 -24.91 20.01 -1.80
N ASP A 190 -25.20 20.57 -0.62
CA ASP A 190 -24.87 21.96 -0.25
C ASP A 190 -23.52 22.04 0.49
N ILE A 191 -22.94 20.90 0.88
CA ILE A 191 -21.64 20.83 1.55
C ILE A 191 -20.53 20.82 0.48
N THR A 192 -20.21 22.00 -0.05
CA THR A 192 -19.29 22.18 -1.18
C THR A 192 -17.94 22.80 -0.80
N TYR A 193 -17.72 23.13 0.48
CA TYR A 193 -16.63 23.99 0.94
C TYR A 193 -15.53 23.26 1.72
N ILE A 194 -15.71 21.98 2.04
CA ILE A 194 -14.77 21.24 2.89
C ILE A 194 -13.55 20.79 2.08
N ASP A 195 -12.35 21.10 2.56
CA ASP A 195 -11.09 20.65 1.97
C ASP A 195 -10.98 19.10 2.00
N GLY A 196 -10.32 18.53 0.99
CA GLY A 196 -10.19 17.06 0.89
C GLY A 196 -11.45 16.35 0.40
N THR A 197 -12.43 17.09 -0.15
CA THR A 197 -13.66 16.52 -0.70
C THR A 197 -13.82 16.73 -2.20
N VAL A 198 -14.70 15.94 -2.79
CA VAL A 198 -15.15 16.06 -4.18
C VAL A 198 -16.67 15.97 -4.19
N PHE A 199 -17.32 16.87 -4.91
CA PHE A 199 -18.77 16.98 -5.02
C PHE A 199 -19.22 17.20 -6.46
N LYS A 200 -20.53 17.14 -6.70
CA LYS A 200 -21.17 17.41 -8.01
C LYS A 200 -21.92 18.74 -7.96
N THR A 201 -21.87 19.48 -9.06
CA THR A 201 -22.67 20.69 -9.22
C THR A 201 -23.00 20.96 -10.68
N THR A 202 -24.06 21.68 -10.96
CA THR A 202 -24.39 22.20 -12.29
C THR A 202 -23.81 23.58 -12.53
N GLU A 203 -23.43 24.31 -11.46
CA GLU A 203 -22.92 25.67 -11.53
C GLU A 203 -21.64 25.79 -10.72
N LEU A 204 -20.65 26.51 -11.23
CA LEU A 204 -19.42 26.81 -10.53
C LEU A 204 -19.54 28.13 -9.77
N ASP A 205 -19.06 28.15 -8.54
CA ASP A 205 -18.93 29.37 -7.76
C ASP A 205 -17.75 30.20 -8.30
N GLU A 206 -18.08 31.27 -9.04
CA GLU A 206 -17.11 32.16 -9.66
C GLU A 206 -16.28 32.97 -8.64
N SER A 207 -16.74 33.08 -7.40
CA SER A 207 -16.00 33.77 -6.31
C SER A 207 -14.76 32.98 -5.86
N LEU A 208 -14.70 31.70 -6.15
CA LEU A 208 -13.63 30.80 -5.72
C LEU A 208 -12.67 30.43 -6.87
N PRO A 209 -11.34 30.52 -6.62
CA PRO A 209 -10.35 30.21 -7.67
C PRO A 209 -10.45 28.75 -8.12
N THR A 210 -11.02 28.52 -9.27
CA THR A 210 -11.26 27.19 -9.85
C THR A 210 -10.54 27.04 -11.20
N ILE A 211 -9.87 25.91 -11.41
CA ILE A 211 -9.27 25.53 -12.68
C ILE A 211 -10.22 24.54 -13.35
N VAL A 212 -10.76 24.91 -14.51
CA VAL A 212 -11.55 24.00 -15.33
C VAL A 212 -10.62 23.10 -16.12
N LEU A 213 -10.75 21.79 -15.92
CA LEU A 213 -10.00 20.76 -16.62
C LEU A 213 -10.62 20.48 -18.00
N PRO A 214 -9.90 19.84 -18.93
CA PRO A 214 -10.51 19.25 -20.10
C PRO A 214 -11.70 18.36 -19.71
N SER A 215 -12.77 18.38 -20.49
CA SER A 215 -13.98 17.59 -20.23
C SER A 215 -13.70 16.08 -20.33
N PHE A 216 -14.50 15.26 -19.68
CA PHE A 216 -14.36 13.81 -19.77
C PHE A 216 -14.44 13.29 -21.23
N ASP A 217 -15.27 13.89 -22.08
CA ASP A 217 -15.36 13.52 -23.50
C ASP A 217 -14.06 13.83 -24.25
N GLU A 218 -13.39 14.93 -23.93
CA GLU A 218 -12.05 15.22 -24.46
C GLU A 218 -11.00 14.22 -23.94
N LEU A 219 -11.06 13.85 -22.65
CA LEU A 219 -10.14 12.83 -22.09
C LEU A 219 -10.31 11.48 -22.79
N LYS A 220 -11.55 11.09 -23.09
CA LYS A 220 -11.89 9.82 -23.74
C LYS A 220 -11.46 9.78 -25.19
N SER A 221 -11.60 10.90 -25.91
CA SER A 221 -11.31 10.99 -27.35
C SER A 221 -9.85 11.31 -27.66
N ASN A 222 -9.13 11.96 -26.75
CA ASN A 222 -7.77 12.45 -26.98
C ASN A 222 -6.83 12.15 -25.79
N LYS A 223 -5.95 11.16 -25.97
CA LYS A 223 -4.96 10.76 -24.96
C LYS A 223 -4.06 11.93 -24.48
N ARG A 224 -3.74 12.89 -25.36
CA ARG A 224 -2.93 14.05 -24.99
C ARG A 224 -3.69 14.97 -24.03
N LYS A 225 -5.00 15.13 -24.20
CA LYS A 225 -5.86 15.88 -23.28
C LYS A 225 -5.89 15.26 -21.89
N TYR A 226 -5.87 13.92 -21.80
CA TYR A 226 -5.74 13.27 -20.52
C TYR A 226 -4.37 13.55 -19.86
N ALA A 227 -3.27 13.54 -20.61
CA ALA A 227 -1.96 13.92 -20.08
C ALA A 227 -1.93 15.39 -19.62
N GLU A 228 -2.56 16.31 -20.34
CA GLU A 228 -2.70 17.73 -19.97
C GLU A 228 -3.50 17.90 -18.69
N SER A 229 -4.66 17.26 -18.59
CA SER A 229 -5.49 17.24 -17.37
C SER A 229 -4.68 16.74 -16.17
N PHE A 230 -3.99 15.61 -16.33
CA PHE A 230 -3.20 15.05 -15.23
C PHE A 230 -2.01 15.92 -14.83
N LYS A 231 -1.37 16.62 -15.77
CA LYS A 231 -0.34 17.63 -15.47
C LYS A 231 -0.86 18.70 -14.52
N ILE A 232 -2.09 19.20 -14.77
CA ILE A 232 -2.73 20.19 -13.92
C ILE A 232 -3.03 19.57 -12.53
N GLN A 233 -3.62 18.37 -12.49
CA GLN A 233 -3.90 17.66 -11.23
C GLN A 233 -2.64 17.43 -10.41
N TYR A 234 -1.55 16.97 -11.04
CA TYR A 234 -0.27 16.74 -10.36
C TYR A 234 0.36 18.02 -9.81
N GLY A 235 0.29 19.11 -10.57
CA GLY A 235 0.77 20.42 -10.12
C GLY A 235 -0.09 21.04 -9.01
N ASN A 236 -1.32 20.55 -8.84
CA ASN A 236 -2.33 21.12 -7.94
C ASN A 236 -2.70 20.15 -6.77
N CYS A 237 -1.74 19.35 -6.31
CA CYS A 237 -1.96 18.36 -5.24
C CYS A 237 -1.38 18.80 -3.87
N ASP A 238 -1.07 20.07 -3.70
CA ASP A 238 -0.49 20.60 -2.46
C ASP A 238 -1.55 21.31 -1.60
N PRO A 239 -1.65 21.03 -0.30
CA PRO A 239 -2.73 21.57 0.55
C PRO A 239 -2.62 23.06 0.85
N PHE A 240 -1.50 23.72 0.52
CA PHE A 240 -1.31 25.16 0.80
C PHE A 240 -1.54 26.04 -0.44
N THR A 241 -1.36 25.49 -1.63
CA THR A 241 -1.37 26.27 -2.88
C THR A 241 -2.37 25.75 -3.92
N ALA A 242 -2.99 24.62 -3.67
CA ALA A 242 -3.97 24.03 -4.58
C ALA A 242 -5.20 24.95 -4.72
N LYS A 243 -5.73 24.98 -5.94
CA LYS A 243 -7.03 25.55 -6.29
C LYS A 243 -8.05 24.44 -6.46
N ARG A 244 -9.32 24.78 -6.49
CA ARG A 244 -10.37 23.86 -6.94
C ARG A 244 -10.09 23.39 -8.36
N LEU A 245 -10.42 22.13 -8.63
CA LEU A 245 -10.40 21.56 -9.99
C LEU A 245 -11.83 21.17 -10.36
N ALA A 246 -12.32 21.65 -11.49
CA ALA A 246 -13.63 21.29 -12.02
C ALA A 246 -13.48 20.51 -13.32
N GLU A 247 -13.95 19.27 -13.36
CA GLU A 247 -13.96 18.42 -14.56
C GLU A 247 -15.38 18.37 -15.12
N PRO A 248 -15.60 18.85 -16.37
CA PRO A 248 -16.93 18.85 -16.99
C PRO A 248 -17.39 17.45 -17.43
N TYR A 249 -18.68 17.14 -17.17
CA TYR A 249 -19.40 15.93 -17.58
C TYR A 249 -20.73 16.31 -18.23
N GLY A 250 -20.70 16.84 -19.43
CA GLY A 250 -21.89 17.37 -20.11
C GLY A 250 -22.43 18.64 -19.42
N LYS A 251 -23.57 18.52 -18.72
CA LYS A 251 -24.20 19.65 -18.03
C LYS A 251 -23.81 19.81 -16.55
N GLU A 252 -23.03 18.88 -16.03
CA GLU A 252 -22.59 18.92 -14.63
C GLU A 252 -21.06 18.93 -14.53
N TYR A 253 -20.57 19.32 -13.37
CA TYR A 253 -19.16 19.31 -13.01
C TYR A 253 -18.93 18.38 -11.82
N VAL A 254 -17.83 17.66 -11.85
CA VAL A 254 -17.22 17.07 -10.65
C VAL A 254 -16.15 18.03 -10.18
N VAL A 255 -16.33 18.57 -8.99
CA VAL A 255 -15.45 19.59 -8.40
C VAL A 255 -14.65 18.99 -7.28
N GLN A 256 -13.32 19.04 -7.39
CA GLN A 256 -12.38 18.65 -6.35
C GLN A 256 -11.95 19.90 -5.58
N ASN A 257 -12.24 19.97 -4.28
CA ASN A 257 -11.68 20.97 -3.38
C ASN A 257 -10.17 20.76 -3.19
N PRO A 258 -9.41 21.75 -2.68
CA PRO A 258 -8.02 21.55 -2.29
C PRO A 258 -7.84 20.36 -1.34
N PRO A 259 -6.66 19.73 -1.29
CA PRO A 259 -6.39 18.70 -0.30
C PRO A 259 -6.52 19.24 1.13
N GLN A 260 -7.00 18.41 2.05
CA GLN A 260 -7.04 18.78 3.48
C GLN A 260 -5.63 19.05 4.02
N LYS A 261 -5.51 19.98 4.95
CA LYS A 261 -4.23 20.29 5.60
C LYS A 261 -3.66 19.07 6.33
N PRO A 262 -2.34 18.87 6.28
CA PRO A 262 -1.70 17.80 7.04
C PRO A 262 -2.05 17.90 8.53
N LEU A 263 -2.16 16.77 9.20
CA LEU A 263 -2.30 16.74 10.66
C LEU A 263 -1.03 17.25 11.31
N THR A 264 -1.17 18.01 12.38
CA THR A 264 -0.06 18.35 13.28
C THR A 264 0.40 17.10 14.04
N THR A 265 1.52 17.19 14.76
CA THR A 265 1.98 16.11 15.62
C THR A 265 0.95 15.78 16.71
N GLU A 266 0.36 16.79 17.33
CA GLU A 266 -0.66 16.66 18.37
C GLU A 266 -1.93 15.98 17.83
N GLU A 267 -2.39 16.39 16.65
CA GLU A 267 -3.54 15.76 15.98
C GLU A 267 -3.24 14.30 15.60
N MET A 268 -2.04 14.03 15.09
CA MET A 268 -1.60 12.65 14.81
C MET A 268 -1.59 11.80 16.08
N ASP A 269 -1.04 12.32 17.17
CA ASP A 269 -0.96 11.62 18.45
C ASP A 269 -2.35 11.34 19.01
N ALA A 270 -3.28 12.30 18.91
CA ALA A 270 -4.68 12.12 19.29
C ALA A 270 -5.35 10.99 18.52
N VAL A 271 -5.15 10.90 17.19
CA VAL A 271 -5.67 9.81 16.36
C VAL A 271 -5.14 8.45 16.81
N TYR A 272 -3.86 8.34 17.12
CA TYR A 272 -3.25 7.06 17.54
C TYR A 272 -3.52 6.69 19.01
N ALA A 273 -3.95 7.66 19.83
CA ALA A 273 -4.38 7.45 21.20
C ALA A 273 -5.82 6.94 21.35
N LEU A 274 -6.62 6.93 20.28
CA LEU A 274 -7.98 6.40 20.29
C LEU A 274 -8.01 4.93 20.74
N PRO A 275 -9.14 4.46 21.32
CA PRO A 275 -9.22 3.19 22.03
C PRO A 275 -9.36 1.98 21.08
N TYR A 276 -8.39 1.79 20.20
CA TYR A 276 -8.36 0.61 19.30
C TYR A 276 -8.15 -0.68 20.07
N GLN A 277 -8.87 -1.75 19.65
CA GLN A 277 -8.68 -3.11 20.17
C GLN A 277 -7.40 -3.78 19.65
N ARG A 278 -6.78 -3.23 18.62
CA ARG A 278 -5.52 -3.68 17.99
C ARG A 278 -5.56 -5.12 17.49
N THR A 279 -6.75 -5.59 17.14
CA THR A 279 -6.97 -6.93 16.61
C THR A 279 -8.25 -6.97 15.75
N TRP A 280 -8.51 -8.10 15.14
CA TRP A 280 -9.74 -8.39 14.39
C TRP A 280 -10.90 -8.75 15.34
N HIS A 281 -12.13 -8.53 14.85
CA HIS A 281 -13.33 -8.79 15.64
C HIS A 281 -13.47 -10.29 15.98
N PRO A 282 -13.81 -10.66 17.25
CA PRO A 282 -13.84 -12.05 17.72
C PRO A 282 -14.74 -13.01 16.92
N SER A 283 -15.75 -12.51 16.22
CA SER A 283 -16.60 -13.31 15.32
C SER A 283 -15.84 -14.08 14.24
N TYR A 284 -14.61 -13.63 13.90
CA TYR A 284 -13.76 -14.26 12.89
C TYR A 284 -12.89 -15.41 13.43
N ALA A 285 -12.90 -15.66 14.74
CA ALA A 285 -12.03 -16.67 15.38
C ALA A 285 -12.20 -18.07 14.77
N LYS A 286 -13.45 -18.49 14.47
CA LYS A 286 -13.72 -19.80 13.86
C LYS A 286 -13.11 -19.97 12.47
N LYS A 287 -12.78 -18.88 11.77
CA LYS A 287 -12.13 -18.87 10.46
C LYS A 287 -10.61 -18.63 10.53
N GLY A 288 -10.03 -18.60 11.73
CA GLY A 288 -8.60 -18.35 11.93
C GLY A 288 -8.21 -16.86 11.93
N GLY A 289 -9.17 -15.94 12.09
CA GLY A 289 -8.92 -14.50 12.14
C GLY A 289 -8.73 -13.87 10.76
N VAL A 290 -8.07 -12.72 10.72
CA VAL A 290 -7.80 -11.93 9.49
C VAL A 290 -6.28 -11.85 9.28
N PRO A 291 -5.73 -12.47 8.23
CA PRO A 291 -4.27 -12.57 8.04
C PRO A 291 -3.54 -11.22 7.98
N ALA A 292 -4.19 -10.17 7.47
CA ALA A 292 -3.58 -8.85 7.34
C ALA A 292 -3.09 -8.23 8.67
N ILE A 293 -3.59 -8.71 9.83
CA ILE A 293 -3.13 -8.25 11.15
C ILE A 293 -1.66 -8.61 11.42
N GLU A 294 -1.16 -9.71 10.86
CA GLU A 294 0.19 -10.22 11.12
C GLU A 294 1.28 -9.22 10.72
N GLU A 295 1.02 -8.42 9.70
CA GLU A 295 1.98 -7.41 9.20
C GLU A 295 2.06 -6.17 10.12
N VAL A 296 0.99 -5.87 10.86
CA VAL A 296 0.85 -4.60 11.59
C VAL A 296 0.77 -4.76 13.11
N GLN A 297 0.38 -5.92 13.62
CA GLN A 297 0.09 -6.14 15.04
C GLN A 297 1.24 -5.72 15.97
N PHE A 298 2.49 -5.96 15.57
CA PHE A 298 3.69 -5.61 16.32
C PHE A 298 4.58 -4.62 15.55
N SER A 299 3.93 -3.72 14.81
CA SER A 299 4.58 -2.65 14.05
C SER A 299 4.03 -1.29 14.50
N LEU A 300 4.87 -0.26 14.45
CA LEU A 300 4.56 1.10 14.87
C LEU A 300 4.60 2.04 13.67
N VAL A 301 3.50 2.71 13.40
CA VAL A 301 3.47 3.78 12.40
C VAL A 301 4.07 5.03 13.03
N SER A 302 5.16 5.52 12.48
CA SER A 302 5.86 6.70 13.00
C SER A 302 5.57 7.99 12.21
N ASN A 303 5.17 7.84 10.96
CA ASN A 303 4.92 8.97 10.04
C ASN A 303 3.97 8.57 8.91
N ARG A 304 3.38 9.57 8.28
CA ARG A 304 2.59 9.49 7.04
C ARG A 304 3.09 10.50 6.03
N GLY A 305 2.69 10.34 4.76
CA GLY A 305 3.16 11.16 3.65
C GLY A 305 4.52 10.69 3.11
N CYS A 306 4.88 11.13 1.90
CA CYS A 306 6.14 10.75 1.28
C CYS A 306 6.59 11.79 0.25
N PHE A 307 7.68 12.51 0.52
CA PHE A 307 8.26 13.46 -0.44
C PHE A 307 9.13 12.80 -1.52
N GLY A 308 9.23 11.48 -1.52
CA GLY A 308 9.90 10.73 -2.58
C GLY A 308 9.25 10.90 -3.94
N ALA A 309 7.92 11.01 -3.96
CA ALA A 309 7.10 11.33 -5.15
C ALA A 309 7.42 10.49 -6.39
N CYS A 310 7.69 9.18 -6.20
CA CYS A 310 7.93 8.25 -7.31
C CYS A 310 6.73 8.23 -8.26
N SER A 311 6.99 8.23 -9.58
CA SER A 311 5.96 8.41 -10.61
C SER A 311 4.89 7.31 -10.62
N PHE A 312 5.22 6.11 -10.18
CA PHE A 312 4.31 4.94 -10.13
C PHE A 312 3.56 4.78 -8.81
N CYS A 313 3.88 5.60 -7.78
CA CYS A 313 3.39 5.39 -6.43
C CYS A 313 2.10 6.17 -6.16
N ALA A 314 1.03 5.45 -5.82
CA ALA A 314 -0.26 6.04 -5.48
C ALA A 314 -0.25 6.85 -4.18
N LEU A 315 0.70 6.59 -3.28
CA LEU A 315 0.78 7.28 -1.97
C LEU A 315 0.99 8.79 -2.12
N THR A 316 1.65 9.24 -3.18
CA THR A 316 1.82 10.67 -3.48
C THR A 316 0.48 11.40 -3.58
N PHE A 317 -0.53 10.76 -4.19
CA PHE A 317 -1.88 11.31 -4.36
C PHE A 317 -2.83 11.01 -3.21
N HIS A 318 -2.54 9.97 -2.43
CA HIS A 318 -3.41 9.57 -1.32
C HIS A 318 -2.94 10.16 0.02
N GLN A 319 -1.66 10.06 0.38
CA GLN A 319 -1.15 10.60 1.64
C GLN A 319 -0.47 11.96 1.52
N GLY A 320 -0.22 12.42 0.29
CA GLY A 320 0.47 13.67 0.03
C GLY A 320 1.99 13.59 0.18
N ARG A 321 2.63 14.74 -0.07
CA ARG A 321 4.10 14.88 -0.11
C ARG A 321 4.69 15.54 1.14
N ILE A 322 3.86 15.93 2.10
CA ILE A 322 4.27 16.55 3.37
C ILE A 322 4.25 15.48 4.44
N ILE A 323 5.33 15.36 5.18
CA ILE A 323 5.44 14.37 6.24
C ILE A 323 4.65 14.85 7.46
N GLN A 324 3.81 13.96 7.98
CA GLN A 324 3.07 14.08 9.23
C GLN A 324 3.68 13.09 10.22
N THR A 325 4.09 13.55 11.38
CA THR A 325 4.92 12.78 12.31
C THR A 325 4.25 12.67 13.66
N ARG A 326 4.32 11.50 14.27
CA ARG A 326 3.93 11.28 15.67
C ARG A 326 5.08 11.63 16.60
N SER A 327 4.75 12.09 17.81
CA SER A 327 5.72 12.30 18.87
C SER A 327 6.37 10.99 19.33
N HIS A 328 7.51 11.09 19.98
CA HIS A 328 8.14 9.93 20.62
C HIS A 328 7.24 9.36 21.72
N GLU A 329 6.62 10.22 22.50
CA GLU A 329 5.74 9.90 23.62
C GLU A 329 4.55 9.05 23.17
N SER A 330 3.89 9.43 22.10
CA SER A 330 2.80 8.67 21.48
C SER A 330 3.23 7.28 21.00
N ILE A 331 4.39 7.19 20.36
CA ILE A 331 4.91 5.91 19.83
C ILE A 331 5.38 4.99 20.98
N LEU A 332 6.00 5.55 22.04
CA LEU A 332 6.41 4.79 23.20
C LEU A 332 5.22 4.26 23.99
N ALA A 333 4.19 5.08 24.20
CA ALA A 333 2.94 4.64 24.85
C ALA A 333 2.28 3.48 24.09
N GLU A 334 2.24 3.54 22.75
CA GLU A 334 1.75 2.44 21.92
C GLU A 334 2.61 1.18 22.07
N ALA A 335 3.93 1.32 22.08
CA ALA A 335 4.85 0.20 22.27
C ALA A 335 4.67 -0.47 23.65
N GLU A 336 4.41 0.30 24.70
CA GLU A 336 4.14 -0.23 26.05
C GLU A 336 2.83 -1.04 26.11
N VAL A 337 1.79 -0.61 25.37
CA VAL A 337 0.57 -1.40 25.19
C VAL A 337 0.85 -2.70 24.44
N MET A 338 1.64 -2.61 23.36
CA MET A 338 2.04 -3.76 22.54
C MET A 338 2.81 -4.81 23.34
N VAL A 339 3.74 -4.40 24.19
CA VAL A 339 4.56 -5.32 25.05
C VAL A 339 3.68 -6.14 26.00
N LYS A 340 2.55 -5.59 26.45
CA LYS A 340 1.61 -6.31 27.35
C LYS A 340 0.78 -7.38 26.62
N ASN A 341 0.80 -7.42 25.29
CA ASN A 341 0.08 -8.43 24.53
C ASN A 341 0.73 -9.82 24.76
N LYS A 342 -0.08 -10.83 25.10
CA LYS A 342 0.36 -12.22 25.36
C LYS A 342 1.13 -12.86 24.20
N ASP A 343 0.88 -12.42 22.99
CA ASP A 343 1.49 -12.95 21.78
C ASP A 343 2.80 -12.21 21.40
N PHE A 344 3.14 -11.13 22.11
CA PHE A 344 4.37 -10.40 21.89
C PHE A 344 5.59 -11.20 22.33
N LYS A 345 6.53 -11.45 21.43
CA LYS A 345 7.74 -12.25 21.68
C LYS A 345 9.00 -11.40 21.91
N GLY A 346 8.83 -10.09 22.10
CA GLY A 346 9.92 -9.14 22.30
C GLY A 346 10.43 -8.48 21.01
N TYR A 347 9.74 -8.64 19.90
CA TYR A 347 10.15 -8.11 18.61
C TYR A 347 9.18 -7.05 18.12
N ILE A 348 9.62 -5.80 18.01
CA ILE A 348 8.94 -4.78 17.24
C ILE A 348 9.33 -5.01 15.79
N HIS A 349 8.36 -5.37 14.95
CA HIS A 349 8.61 -5.83 13.59
C HIS A 349 8.97 -4.69 12.65
N ASP A 350 8.42 -3.49 12.90
CA ASP A 350 8.71 -2.29 12.12
C ASP A 350 8.45 -1.02 12.93
N VAL A 351 9.20 0.03 12.64
CA VAL A 351 8.95 1.40 13.09
C VAL A 351 9.06 2.29 11.87
N GLY A 352 7.94 2.60 11.24
CA GLY A 352 8.02 3.27 9.94
C GLY A 352 6.73 3.90 9.46
N GLY A 353 6.61 3.96 8.15
CA GLY A 353 5.52 4.54 7.40
C GLY A 353 5.70 4.25 5.91
N PRO A 354 5.17 5.08 5.00
CA PRO A 354 5.40 4.90 3.55
C PRO A 354 6.89 4.87 3.18
N THR A 355 7.71 5.55 3.95
CA THR A 355 9.17 5.52 3.92
C THR A 355 9.66 5.64 5.37
N ALA A 356 10.34 4.61 5.87
CA ALA A 356 10.67 4.52 7.30
C ALA A 356 11.52 5.68 7.81
N ASN A 357 12.49 6.12 7.03
CA ASN A 357 13.45 7.14 7.44
C ASN A 357 13.01 8.59 7.13
N PHE A 358 11.71 8.83 6.88
CA PHE A 358 11.16 10.18 6.74
C PHE A 358 10.42 10.60 8.02
N ARG A 359 11.10 11.33 8.89
CA ARG A 359 10.56 11.75 10.19
C ARG A 359 10.25 13.23 10.30
N HIS A 360 10.47 14.02 9.26
CA HIS A 360 10.14 15.43 9.19
C HIS A 360 9.94 15.86 7.74
N PRO A 361 9.25 17.00 7.49
CA PRO A 361 9.14 17.58 6.17
C PRO A 361 10.51 17.75 5.49
N ALA A 362 10.56 17.64 4.18
CA ALA A 362 11.83 17.73 3.42
C ALA A 362 12.55 19.07 3.63
N CYS A 363 11.82 20.14 3.84
CA CYS A 363 12.35 21.47 4.16
C CYS A 363 11.28 22.33 4.86
N GLU A 364 11.69 23.40 5.53
CA GLU A 364 10.77 24.31 6.25
C GLU A 364 9.73 24.97 5.36
N LYS A 365 10.07 25.19 4.07
CA LYS A 365 9.12 25.74 3.10
C LYS A 365 7.85 24.90 2.98
N GLN A 366 7.95 23.57 3.15
CA GLN A 366 6.77 22.70 3.05
C GLN A 366 5.69 22.99 4.11
N LEU A 367 6.08 23.53 5.26
CA LEU A 367 5.15 23.86 6.35
C LEU A 367 4.36 25.16 6.12
N THR A 368 4.83 26.03 5.23
CA THR A 368 4.25 27.35 5.02
C THR A 368 3.75 27.59 3.59
N LYS A 369 4.48 27.06 2.60
CA LYS A 369 4.22 27.25 1.17
C LYS A 369 3.98 25.94 0.43
N GLY A 370 3.93 24.83 1.15
CA GLY A 370 3.68 23.51 0.62
C GLY A 370 4.80 22.88 -0.21
N ALA A 371 4.50 21.75 -0.83
CA ALA A 371 5.40 21.01 -1.68
C ALA A 371 5.55 21.68 -3.06
N CYS A 372 6.74 21.67 -3.62
CA CYS A 372 7.00 22.27 -4.94
C CYS A 372 6.27 21.51 -6.05
N GLY A 373 5.43 22.19 -6.83
CA GLY A 373 4.69 21.58 -7.95
C GLY A 373 5.59 21.11 -9.09
N GLY A 374 6.63 21.87 -9.43
CA GLY A 374 7.54 21.59 -10.56
C GLY A 374 8.79 20.78 -10.22
N ARG A 375 8.98 20.32 -8.97
CA ARG A 375 10.20 19.62 -8.55
C ARG A 375 9.91 18.56 -7.47
N GLN A 376 10.60 17.43 -7.56
CA GLN A 376 10.70 16.44 -6.48
C GLN A 376 11.87 16.76 -5.56
N CYS A 377 11.76 16.40 -4.27
CA CYS A 377 12.80 16.75 -3.27
C CYS A 377 14.10 15.95 -3.45
N LEU A 378 14.01 14.72 -3.99
CA LEU A 378 15.14 13.80 -4.12
C LEU A 378 15.56 13.55 -5.58
N TYR A 379 14.75 13.96 -6.55
CA TYR A 379 15.00 13.71 -7.96
C TYR A 379 15.06 15.03 -8.76
N PRO A 380 15.94 15.13 -9.78
CA PRO A 380 16.98 14.19 -10.21
C PRO A 380 18.19 14.13 -9.25
N THR A 381 18.33 15.11 -8.41
CA THR A 381 19.33 15.21 -7.34
C THR A 381 18.67 15.80 -6.10
N PRO A 382 19.16 15.52 -4.88
CA PRO A 382 18.63 16.10 -3.66
C PRO A 382 18.55 17.63 -3.74
N CYS A 383 17.40 18.17 -3.34
CA CYS A 383 17.17 19.61 -3.34
C CYS A 383 18.12 20.31 -2.38
N LYS A 384 18.69 21.46 -2.77
CA LYS A 384 19.60 22.24 -1.92
C LYS A 384 18.99 22.67 -0.58
N ASN A 385 17.67 22.87 -0.55
CA ASN A 385 16.93 23.25 0.66
C ASN A 385 16.48 22.05 1.50
N MET A 386 16.74 20.82 1.03
CA MET A 386 16.33 19.62 1.77
C MET A 386 17.24 19.43 2.99
N LYS A 387 16.62 19.19 4.14
CA LYS A 387 17.32 18.82 5.38
C LYS A 387 17.32 17.29 5.49
N ALA A 388 18.47 16.67 5.26
CA ALA A 388 18.64 15.23 5.51
C ALA A 388 19.23 15.06 6.92
N ASP A 389 18.39 14.69 7.87
CA ASP A 389 18.78 14.44 9.26
C ASP A 389 17.96 13.30 9.84
N HIS A 390 18.63 12.25 10.35
CA HIS A 390 18.01 11.11 10.98
C HIS A 390 18.14 11.13 12.51
N SER A 391 18.59 12.24 13.11
CA SER A 391 18.86 12.30 14.56
C SER A 391 17.61 12.00 15.39
N ASP A 392 16.44 12.50 15.00
CA ASP A 392 15.16 12.21 15.64
C ASP A 392 14.80 10.71 15.56
N TYR A 393 14.96 10.11 14.38
CA TYR A 393 14.66 8.70 14.17
C TYR A 393 15.59 7.79 14.98
N VAL A 394 16.89 8.10 15.03
CA VAL A 394 17.86 7.39 15.88
C VAL A 394 17.47 7.50 17.36
N ALA A 395 17.09 8.68 17.83
CA ALA A 395 16.66 8.89 19.20
C ALA A 395 15.41 8.05 19.54
N LEU A 396 14.42 8.01 18.65
CA LEU A 396 13.23 7.17 18.80
C LEU A 396 13.58 5.68 18.89
N LEU A 397 14.37 5.17 17.94
CA LEU A 397 14.77 3.76 17.89
C LEU A 397 15.56 3.35 19.15
N ARG A 398 16.41 4.25 19.66
CA ARG A 398 17.15 4.03 20.93
C ARG A 398 16.23 3.97 22.13
N LYS A 399 15.19 4.85 22.21
CA LYS A 399 14.17 4.82 23.28
C LYS A 399 13.39 3.51 23.23
N LEU A 400 12.92 3.08 22.07
CA LEU A 400 12.18 1.83 21.90
C LEU A 400 12.98 0.58 22.31
N ARG A 401 14.29 0.53 22.01
CA ARG A 401 15.17 -0.56 22.44
C ARG A 401 15.33 -0.67 23.96
N LYS A 402 15.03 0.38 24.72
CA LYS A 402 15.15 0.43 26.18
C LYS A 402 13.88 0.00 26.90
N ILE A 403 12.76 -0.18 26.21
CA ILE A 403 11.49 -0.59 26.82
C ILE A 403 11.65 -2.01 27.38
N PRO A 404 11.33 -2.24 28.68
CA PRO A 404 11.35 -3.58 29.26
C PRO A 404 10.47 -4.56 28.44
N GLY A 405 11.01 -5.74 28.15
CA GLY A 405 10.32 -6.74 27.30
C GLY A 405 10.65 -6.63 25.81
N VAL A 406 11.20 -5.53 25.33
CA VAL A 406 11.65 -5.40 23.93
C VAL A 406 13.06 -5.97 23.79
N LYS A 407 13.22 -6.97 22.94
CA LYS A 407 14.50 -7.63 22.61
C LYS A 407 15.15 -7.04 21.37
N LYS A 408 14.35 -6.73 20.35
CA LYS A 408 14.80 -6.17 19.07
C LYS A 408 13.74 -5.21 18.51
N VAL A 409 14.23 -4.18 17.83
CA VAL A 409 13.42 -3.22 17.07
C VAL A 409 13.92 -3.27 15.63
N PHE A 410 13.07 -3.68 14.71
CA PHE A 410 13.42 -3.78 13.29
C PHE A 410 12.86 -2.59 12.50
N VAL A 411 13.51 -2.29 11.38
CA VAL A 411 13.05 -1.38 10.33
C VAL A 411 12.85 -2.21 9.07
N ARG A 412 11.58 -2.47 8.72
CA ARG A 412 11.17 -3.30 7.57
C ARG A 412 10.47 -2.51 6.48
N SER A 413 9.86 -1.38 6.81
CA SER A 413 9.38 -0.40 5.83
C SER A 413 10.53 0.08 4.96
N GLY A 414 10.25 0.37 3.69
CA GLY A 414 11.27 0.76 2.74
C GLY A 414 12.08 1.98 3.21
N ILE A 415 13.39 1.90 3.05
CA ILE A 415 14.33 3.01 3.31
C ILE A 415 14.65 3.72 2.00
N ARG A 416 14.56 5.04 1.99
CA ARG A 416 15.11 5.86 0.92
C ARG A 416 16.62 5.98 1.10
N PHE A 417 17.33 5.16 0.35
CA PHE A 417 18.80 5.08 0.40
C PHE A 417 19.49 6.37 -0.08
N ASP A 418 18.88 7.08 -1.00
CA ASP A 418 19.35 8.40 -1.47
C ASP A 418 19.23 9.48 -0.39
N TYR A 419 18.15 9.48 0.40
CA TYR A 419 18.00 10.36 1.56
C TYR A 419 18.96 9.96 2.69
N LEU A 420 19.17 8.65 2.90
CA LEU A 420 20.15 8.14 3.85
C LEU A 420 21.58 8.61 3.52
N LEU A 421 21.95 8.57 2.23
CA LEU A 421 23.27 9.04 1.78
C LEU A 421 23.41 10.57 1.81
N ALA A 422 22.31 11.31 1.75
CA ALA A 422 22.30 12.77 1.84
C ALA A 422 22.54 13.30 3.26
N ASP A 423 22.32 12.46 4.29
CA ASP A 423 22.66 12.80 5.67
C ASP A 423 24.19 12.76 5.85
N LYS A 424 24.74 13.89 6.32
CA LYS A 424 26.19 14.00 6.59
C LYS A 424 26.62 13.21 7.82
N LYS A 425 25.66 12.82 8.69
CA LYS A 425 25.90 12.03 9.90
C LYS A 425 25.68 10.56 9.57
N ASP A 426 26.69 9.75 9.68
CA ASP A 426 26.58 8.29 9.43
C ASP A 426 25.90 7.50 10.58
N THR A 427 25.45 8.19 11.63
CA THR A 427 24.95 7.57 12.86
C THR A 427 23.80 6.62 12.56
N PHE A 428 22.78 7.07 11.80
CA PHE A 428 21.64 6.22 11.49
C PHE A 428 22.05 5.00 10.65
N PHE A 429 22.89 5.18 9.62
CA PHE A 429 23.31 4.07 8.76
C PHE A 429 24.09 3.01 9.57
N LYS A 430 24.97 3.43 10.46
CA LYS A 430 25.71 2.54 11.35
C LYS A 430 24.78 1.76 12.29
N GLU A 431 23.86 2.47 12.98
CA GLU A 431 22.93 1.82 13.92
C GLU A 431 21.91 0.94 13.20
N LEU A 432 21.45 1.32 12.01
CA LEU A 432 20.59 0.49 11.18
C LEU A 432 21.22 -0.89 10.96
N VAL A 433 22.47 -0.93 10.49
CA VAL A 433 23.20 -2.19 10.24
C VAL A 433 23.42 -2.98 11.52
N GLN A 434 23.80 -2.33 12.63
CA GLN A 434 24.11 -3.02 13.87
C GLN A 434 22.87 -3.57 14.59
N PHE A 435 21.75 -2.87 14.56
CA PHE A 435 20.66 -3.13 15.51
C PHE A 435 19.29 -3.37 14.89
N HIS A 436 19.04 -2.91 13.66
CA HIS A 436 17.67 -2.79 13.13
C HIS A 436 17.36 -3.66 11.91
N ILE A 437 18.30 -4.47 11.47
CA ILE A 437 18.11 -5.40 10.35
C ILE A 437 18.06 -6.84 10.86
N SER A 438 17.03 -7.59 10.42
CA SER A 438 16.79 -8.99 10.83
C SER A 438 17.52 -10.03 9.96
N GLY A 439 18.64 -9.64 9.29
CA GLY A 439 19.38 -10.48 8.34
C GLY A 439 19.19 -10.06 6.88
N GLN A 440 18.10 -9.41 6.53
CA GLN A 440 17.84 -8.90 5.19
C GLN A 440 17.34 -7.45 5.25
N LEU A 441 17.93 -6.58 4.43
CA LEU A 441 17.43 -5.23 4.21
C LEU A 441 16.79 -5.15 2.82
N LYS A 442 15.49 -4.85 2.80
CA LYS A 442 14.74 -4.61 1.57
C LYS A 442 14.94 -3.17 1.11
N VAL A 443 15.33 -2.98 -0.13
CA VAL A 443 15.52 -1.66 -0.75
C VAL A 443 14.90 -1.64 -2.14
N ALA A 444 14.47 -0.49 -2.58
CA ALA A 444 13.71 -0.33 -3.81
C ALA A 444 14.47 0.55 -4.84
N PRO A 445 15.54 0.05 -5.49
CA PRO A 445 16.14 0.74 -6.64
C PRO A 445 15.20 0.77 -7.84
N GLU A 446 14.34 -0.22 -8.00
CA GLU A 446 13.34 -0.45 -9.04
C GLU A 446 13.94 -0.82 -10.40
N HIS A 447 14.97 -0.14 -10.84
CA HIS A 447 15.68 -0.37 -12.10
C HIS A 447 17.14 0.09 -11.98
N VAL A 448 17.95 -0.17 -13.04
CA VAL A 448 19.35 0.28 -13.10
C VAL A 448 19.61 1.23 -14.26
N SER A 449 18.79 1.20 -15.30
CA SER A 449 18.91 2.13 -16.42
C SER A 449 18.44 3.54 -16.00
N ASP A 450 19.30 4.52 -16.15
CA ASP A 450 19.01 5.91 -15.81
C ASP A 450 17.84 6.48 -16.64
N VAL A 451 17.63 5.99 -17.87
CA VAL A 451 16.49 6.38 -18.73
C VAL A 451 15.17 5.99 -18.06
N VAL A 452 15.08 4.78 -17.52
CA VAL A 452 13.88 4.29 -16.83
C VAL A 452 13.73 4.94 -15.46
N LEU A 453 14.82 5.07 -14.71
CA LEU A 453 14.83 5.73 -13.40
C LEU A 453 14.38 7.19 -13.48
N ASP A 454 14.73 7.91 -14.54
CA ASP A 454 14.27 9.27 -14.80
C ASP A 454 12.73 9.32 -15.01
N LYS A 455 12.16 8.34 -15.70
CA LYS A 455 10.69 8.22 -15.84
C LYS A 455 10.01 7.83 -14.53
N MET A 456 10.66 7.02 -13.71
CA MET A 456 10.20 6.65 -12.37
C MET A 456 10.30 7.79 -11.34
N GLY A 457 11.10 8.84 -11.60
CA GLY A 457 11.41 9.86 -10.60
C GLY A 457 12.26 9.30 -9.44
N LYS A 458 13.17 8.38 -9.77
CA LYS A 458 14.07 7.70 -8.81
C LYS A 458 15.51 8.22 -8.98
N PRO A 459 16.36 8.11 -7.96
CA PRO A 459 17.78 8.45 -8.08
C PRO A 459 18.45 7.54 -9.11
N ARG A 460 19.44 8.07 -9.81
CA ARG A 460 20.23 7.33 -10.79
C ARG A 460 21.00 6.18 -10.15
N ASN A 461 21.32 5.16 -10.95
CA ASN A 461 21.93 3.92 -10.48
C ASN A 461 23.25 4.14 -9.71
N ALA A 462 24.05 5.13 -10.10
CA ALA A 462 25.30 5.47 -9.40
C ALA A 462 25.07 5.79 -7.90
N VAL A 463 23.91 6.33 -7.53
CA VAL A 463 23.56 6.59 -6.11
C VAL A 463 23.28 5.28 -5.38
N TYR A 464 22.58 4.35 -6.05
CA TYR A 464 22.32 3.04 -5.49
C TYR A 464 23.61 2.25 -5.26
N ASN A 465 24.53 2.23 -6.22
CA ASN A 465 25.82 1.56 -6.08
C ASN A 465 26.64 2.10 -4.90
N LYS A 466 26.69 3.42 -4.70
CA LYS A 466 27.33 4.02 -3.51
C LYS A 466 26.70 3.54 -2.20
N PHE A 467 25.38 3.38 -2.18
CA PHE A 467 24.68 2.82 -1.02
C PHE A 467 25.09 1.36 -0.78
N VAL A 468 25.12 0.54 -1.83
CA VAL A 468 25.51 -0.89 -1.76
C VAL A 468 26.92 -1.04 -1.20
N ASP A 469 27.90 -0.29 -1.74
CA ASP A 469 29.29 -0.33 -1.31
C ASP A 469 29.41 0.03 0.19
N LYS A 470 28.76 1.11 0.60
CA LYS A 470 28.76 1.55 1.99
C LYS A 470 28.07 0.56 2.94
N TYR A 471 26.95 -0.04 2.50
CA TYR A 471 26.24 -1.05 3.25
C TYR A 471 27.12 -2.26 3.54
N PHE A 472 27.77 -2.83 2.53
CA PHE A 472 28.65 -3.98 2.73
C PHE A 472 29.94 -3.64 3.47
N ALA A 473 30.47 -2.44 3.31
CA ALA A 473 31.59 -1.96 4.11
C ALA A 473 31.24 -1.91 5.63
N LEU A 474 30.05 -1.40 5.97
CA LEU A 474 29.55 -1.39 7.35
C LEU A 474 29.28 -2.81 7.89
N ASN A 475 28.71 -3.69 7.07
CA ASN A 475 28.52 -5.11 7.43
C ASN A 475 29.86 -5.75 7.80
N LYS A 476 30.89 -5.55 6.99
CA LYS A 476 32.24 -6.05 7.25
C LYS A 476 32.84 -5.42 8.51
N GLN A 477 32.68 -4.12 8.68
CA GLN A 477 33.20 -3.38 9.85
C GLN A 477 32.61 -3.89 11.16
N TYR A 478 31.32 -4.24 11.18
CA TYR A 478 30.60 -4.69 12.39
C TYR A 478 30.44 -6.22 12.50
N GLY A 479 31.08 -6.98 11.61
CA GLY A 479 30.99 -8.44 11.61
C GLY A 479 29.57 -8.98 11.38
N MET A 480 28.75 -8.23 10.63
CA MET A 480 27.37 -8.61 10.34
C MET A 480 27.30 -9.47 9.07
N ASN A 481 26.40 -10.46 9.07
CA ASN A 481 26.09 -11.28 7.91
C ASN A 481 24.67 -10.97 7.44
N GLN A 482 24.53 -9.88 6.66
CA GLN A 482 23.24 -9.39 6.21
C GLN A 482 23.24 -9.26 4.68
N TYR A 483 22.06 -9.46 4.09
CA TYR A 483 21.85 -9.42 2.65
C TYR A 483 20.99 -8.23 2.24
N LEU A 484 21.24 -7.69 1.04
CA LEU A 484 20.33 -6.75 0.38
C LEU A 484 19.33 -7.52 -0.48
N VAL A 485 18.07 -7.14 -0.38
CA VAL A 485 16.99 -7.66 -1.24
C VAL A 485 16.45 -6.50 -2.07
N PRO A 486 16.97 -6.30 -3.30
CA PRO A 486 16.49 -5.24 -4.17
C PRO A 486 15.12 -5.60 -4.75
N TYR A 487 14.19 -4.65 -4.66
CA TYR A 487 12.95 -4.68 -5.44
C TYR A 487 13.25 -4.16 -6.84
N LEU A 488 12.93 -4.97 -7.85
CA LEU A 488 13.15 -4.65 -9.26
C LEU A 488 11.83 -4.73 -10.02
N MET A 489 11.65 -3.80 -10.96
CA MET A 489 10.42 -3.64 -11.72
C MET A 489 10.69 -3.76 -13.22
N SER A 490 9.96 -4.63 -13.91
CA SER A 490 9.96 -4.73 -15.38
C SER A 490 8.85 -3.89 -16.01
N SER A 491 8.98 -3.61 -17.27
CA SER A 491 7.91 -3.06 -18.13
C SER A 491 7.35 -1.70 -17.70
N HIS A 492 8.13 -0.90 -16.97
CA HIS A 492 7.76 0.49 -16.68
C HIS A 492 7.87 1.33 -17.96
N PRO A 493 7.02 2.36 -18.15
CA PRO A 493 7.21 3.34 -19.24
C PRO A 493 8.66 3.85 -19.32
N GLY A 494 9.23 3.83 -20.51
CA GLY A 494 10.64 4.12 -20.77
C GLY A 494 11.54 2.88 -20.87
N SER A 495 11.06 1.67 -20.49
CA SER A 495 11.84 0.44 -20.58
C SER A 495 11.61 -0.27 -21.91
N THR A 496 12.60 -0.25 -22.78
CA THR A 496 12.67 -1.12 -23.98
C THR A 496 13.39 -2.43 -23.64
N LEU A 497 13.55 -3.33 -24.61
CA LEU A 497 14.36 -4.53 -24.43
C LEU A 497 15.83 -4.19 -24.09
N LYS A 498 16.35 -3.06 -24.57
CA LYS A 498 17.71 -2.60 -24.26
C LYS A 498 17.88 -2.36 -22.76
N GLU A 499 17.01 -1.57 -22.17
CA GLU A 499 17.06 -1.26 -20.72
C GLU A 499 16.76 -2.49 -19.86
N ALA A 500 15.88 -3.40 -20.34
CA ALA A 500 15.61 -4.67 -19.66
C ALA A 500 16.83 -5.61 -19.68
N ILE A 501 17.62 -5.61 -20.76
CA ILE A 501 18.87 -6.36 -20.84
C ILE A 501 19.94 -5.74 -19.93
N GLU A 502 20.06 -4.43 -19.90
CA GLU A 502 20.94 -3.71 -18.96
C GLU A 502 20.67 -4.13 -17.51
N LEU A 503 19.38 -4.24 -17.13
CA LEU A 503 18.98 -4.75 -15.83
C LEU A 503 19.39 -6.22 -15.62
N ALA A 504 19.24 -7.07 -16.64
CA ALA A 504 19.64 -8.47 -16.56
C ALA A 504 21.18 -8.64 -16.42
N GLU A 505 21.96 -7.80 -17.10
CA GLU A 505 23.42 -7.77 -16.96
C GLU A 505 23.83 -7.36 -15.54
N TYR A 506 23.20 -6.36 -14.97
CA TYR A 506 23.41 -5.96 -13.57
C TYR A 506 23.06 -7.10 -12.57
N ILE A 507 21.94 -7.80 -12.80
CA ILE A 507 21.56 -8.98 -11.99
C ILE A 507 22.61 -10.11 -12.11
N ARG A 508 23.23 -10.28 -13.27
CA ARG A 508 24.35 -11.22 -13.43
C ARG A 508 25.52 -10.83 -12.56
N GLU A 509 25.88 -9.54 -12.54
CA GLU A 509 27.00 -9.00 -11.74
C GLU A 509 26.74 -9.12 -10.23
N MET A 510 25.48 -8.98 -9.79
CA MET A 510 25.10 -9.24 -8.39
C MET A 510 25.34 -10.68 -7.96
N GLY A 511 25.40 -11.66 -8.89
CA GLY A 511 25.70 -13.05 -8.62
C GLY A 511 24.54 -13.91 -8.08
N TYR A 512 23.38 -13.33 -7.76
CA TYR A 512 22.20 -14.06 -7.27
C TYR A 512 20.92 -13.63 -8.00
N ASN A 513 19.86 -14.42 -7.88
CA ASN A 513 18.56 -14.08 -8.45
C ASN A 513 17.76 -13.21 -7.49
N PRO A 514 17.21 -12.09 -7.95
CA PRO A 514 16.26 -11.33 -7.14
C PRO A 514 14.98 -12.16 -6.93
N GLU A 515 14.55 -12.27 -5.67
CA GLU A 515 13.30 -12.94 -5.31
C GLU A 515 12.09 -12.01 -5.52
N GLN A 516 12.30 -10.72 -5.30
CA GLN A 516 11.27 -9.68 -5.37
C GLN A 516 11.29 -9.01 -6.74
N VAL A 517 10.57 -9.59 -7.67
CA VAL A 517 10.40 -9.07 -9.04
C VAL A 517 8.95 -8.68 -9.25
N GLN A 518 8.74 -7.45 -9.71
CA GLN A 518 7.43 -6.92 -10.00
C GLN A 518 7.36 -6.46 -11.46
N ASP A 519 6.21 -6.63 -12.10
CA ASP A 519 5.90 -5.90 -13.33
C ASP A 519 5.27 -4.57 -12.95
N PHE A 520 5.49 -3.55 -13.76
CA PHE A 520 4.81 -2.28 -13.57
C PHE A 520 3.29 -2.49 -13.57
N TYR A 521 2.65 -2.05 -12.50
CA TYR A 521 1.20 -2.17 -12.31
C TYR A 521 0.56 -0.79 -12.53
N PRO A 522 -0.21 -0.59 -13.61
CA PRO A 522 -0.85 0.69 -13.87
C PRO A 522 -1.96 0.99 -12.85
N THR A 523 -1.57 1.61 -11.75
CA THR A 523 -2.51 2.05 -10.71
C THR A 523 -3.15 3.38 -11.11
N PRO A 524 -4.47 3.55 -11.01
CA PRO A 524 -5.13 4.80 -11.37
C PRO A 524 -4.50 6.02 -10.70
N SER A 525 -4.55 7.17 -11.38
CA SER A 525 -4.04 8.46 -10.87
C SER A 525 -2.58 8.46 -10.44
N THR A 526 -1.71 7.78 -11.19
CA THR A 526 -0.25 7.91 -11.06
C THR A 526 0.37 8.44 -12.36
N LEU A 527 1.47 9.18 -12.25
CA LEU A 527 2.21 9.69 -13.43
C LEU A 527 2.56 8.56 -14.40
N SER A 528 3.04 7.42 -13.87
CA SER A 528 3.43 6.28 -14.70
C SER A 528 2.24 5.63 -15.41
N THR A 529 1.06 5.62 -14.81
CA THR A 529 -0.15 5.12 -15.48
C THR A 529 -0.61 6.05 -16.60
N VAL A 530 -0.47 7.35 -16.41
CA VAL A 530 -0.75 8.31 -17.48
C VAL A 530 0.24 8.14 -18.63
N MET A 531 1.54 8.00 -18.34
CA MET A 531 2.54 7.67 -19.37
C MET A 531 2.19 6.36 -20.10
N TYR A 532 1.81 5.32 -19.33
CA TYR A 532 1.45 4.01 -19.88
C TYR A 532 0.29 4.07 -20.88
N TYR A 533 -0.75 4.79 -20.53
CA TYR A 533 -1.93 4.90 -21.40
C TYR A 533 -1.74 5.87 -22.58
N THR A 534 -1.08 7.00 -22.31
CA THR A 534 -0.99 8.10 -23.29
C THR A 534 0.24 8.02 -24.21
N GLY A 535 1.30 7.35 -23.76
CA GLY A 535 2.62 7.42 -24.42
C GLY A 535 3.30 8.78 -24.27
N VAL A 536 2.87 9.59 -23.30
CA VAL A 536 3.38 10.96 -23.05
C VAL A 536 3.73 11.13 -21.59
N ASP A 537 4.88 11.72 -21.30
CA ASP A 537 5.25 12.14 -19.93
C ASP A 537 4.49 13.42 -19.56
N PRO A 538 3.54 13.40 -18.62
CA PRO A 538 2.74 14.59 -18.30
C PRO A 538 3.57 15.76 -17.78
N ARG A 539 4.75 15.50 -17.24
CA ARG A 539 5.65 16.55 -16.68
C ARG A 539 6.24 17.42 -17.78
N THR A 540 6.69 16.80 -18.90
CA THR A 540 7.35 17.46 -20.02
C THR A 540 6.50 17.55 -21.27
N MET A 541 5.44 16.76 -21.38
CA MET A 541 4.59 16.57 -22.57
C MET A 541 5.34 15.94 -23.76
N GLU A 542 6.46 15.27 -23.49
CA GLU A 542 7.27 14.54 -24.48
C GLU A 542 6.80 13.08 -24.62
N LYS A 543 7.05 12.48 -25.78
CA LYS A 543 6.76 11.07 -26.02
C LYS A 543 7.62 10.16 -25.12
N VAL A 544 7.01 9.08 -24.65
CA VAL A 544 7.65 8.03 -23.86
C VAL A 544 7.34 6.70 -24.51
N TYR A 545 8.37 5.87 -24.63
CA TYR A 545 8.18 4.47 -25.03
C TYR A 545 7.40 3.71 -23.94
N VAL A 546 6.46 2.88 -24.35
CA VAL A 546 5.64 2.06 -23.44
C VAL A 546 5.56 0.64 -23.96
N PRO A 547 6.04 -0.37 -23.20
CA PRO A 547 5.85 -1.77 -23.57
C PRO A 547 4.38 -2.16 -23.34
N THR A 548 3.58 -2.12 -24.40
CA THR A 548 2.14 -2.48 -24.38
C THR A 548 1.90 -3.92 -24.80
N ASP A 549 2.77 -4.48 -25.66
CA ASP A 549 2.66 -5.86 -26.12
C ASP A 549 2.86 -6.85 -24.95
N PRO A 550 1.89 -7.76 -24.68
CA PRO A 550 2.01 -8.78 -23.63
C PRO A 550 3.23 -9.68 -23.80
N HIS A 551 3.63 -9.99 -25.04
CA HIS A 551 4.79 -10.83 -25.29
C HIS A 551 6.10 -10.10 -24.97
N GLU A 552 6.21 -8.82 -25.31
CA GLU A 552 7.35 -8.01 -24.90
C GLU A 552 7.44 -7.87 -23.38
N LYS A 553 6.34 -7.65 -22.69
CA LYS A 553 6.31 -7.63 -21.21
C LYS A 553 6.80 -8.97 -20.64
N ALA A 554 6.38 -10.09 -21.22
CA ALA A 554 6.85 -11.41 -20.81
C ALA A 554 8.36 -11.59 -21.04
N MET A 555 8.93 -11.06 -22.13
CA MET A 555 10.37 -11.04 -22.38
C MET A 555 11.11 -10.19 -21.35
N GLN A 556 10.66 -8.95 -21.08
CA GLN A 556 11.26 -8.07 -20.07
C GLN A 556 11.23 -8.72 -18.68
N ARG A 557 10.11 -9.34 -18.31
CA ARG A 557 9.98 -10.09 -17.06
C ARG A 557 10.95 -11.29 -17.00
N ALA A 558 11.05 -12.04 -18.09
CA ALA A 558 11.93 -13.20 -18.19
C ALA A 558 13.41 -12.82 -18.04
N LEU A 559 13.82 -11.66 -18.55
CA LEU A 559 15.19 -11.14 -18.42
C LEU A 559 15.59 -10.91 -16.96
N ILE A 560 14.70 -10.42 -16.09
CA ILE A 560 15.01 -10.27 -14.66
C ILE A 560 15.22 -11.64 -13.99
N GLN A 561 14.57 -12.68 -14.49
CA GLN A 561 14.66 -14.04 -13.97
C GLN A 561 15.33 -15.00 -15.00
N TYR A 562 16.34 -14.52 -15.70
CA TYR A 562 16.97 -15.23 -16.82
C TYR A 562 17.57 -16.58 -16.46
N ARG A 563 17.96 -16.79 -15.18
CA ARG A 563 18.49 -18.06 -14.70
C ARG A 563 17.42 -19.15 -14.55
N ASN A 564 16.12 -18.79 -14.58
CA ASN A 564 15.04 -19.76 -14.53
C ASN A 564 14.96 -20.52 -15.88
N PRO A 565 15.13 -21.86 -15.91
CA PRO A 565 15.09 -22.63 -17.15
C PRO A 565 13.82 -22.43 -17.98
N LYS A 566 12.69 -22.17 -17.33
CA LYS A 566 11.41 -21.92 -17.99
C LYS A 566 11.41 -20.64 -18.85
N ASN A 567 12.28 -19.68 -18.52
CA ASN A 567 12.39 -18.41 -19.22
C ASN A 567 13.35 -18.45 -20.41
N TYR A 568 14.07 -19.56 -20.63
CA TYR A 568 15.15 -19.66 -21.62
C TYR A 568 14.76 -19.14 -23.00
N TYR A 569 13.64 -19.59 -23.55
CA TYR A 569 13.22 -19.20 -24.91
C TYR A 569 12.83 -17.72 -25.00
N LEU A 570 12.14 -17.17 -24.00
CA LEU A 570 11.81 -15.76 -23.96
C LEU A 570 13.06 -14.88 -23.83
N VAL A 571 14.02 -15.28 -22.99
CA VAL A 571 15.29 -14.56 -22.85
C VAL A 571 16.09 -14.62 -24.16
N ARG A 572 16.18 -15.80 -24.79
CA ARG A 572 16.87 -15.95 -26.07
C ARG A 572 16.25 -15.08 -27.15
N GLU A 573 14.92 -15.08 -27.26
CA GLU A 573 14.20 -14.24 -28.21
C GLU A 573 14.45 -12.74 -27.95
N ALA A 574 14.39 -12.31 -26.69
CA ALA A 574 14.67 -10.93 -26.31
C ALA A 574 16.08 -10.48 -26.72
N LEU A 575 17.09 -11.33 -26.48
CA LEU A 575 18.48 -11.08 -26.85
C LEU A 575 18.67 -10.98 -28.37
N LEU A 576 18.06 -11.89 -29.13
CA LEU A 576 18.11 -11.85 -30.60
C LEU A 576 17.43 -10.60 -31.16
N LYS A 577 16.23 -10.23 -30.65
CA LYS A 577 15.51 -9.02 -31.06
C LYS A 577 16.28 -7.72 -30.74
N ALA A 578 17.08 -7.74 -29.69
CA ALA A 578 17.89 -6.60 -29.29
C ALA A 578 19.31 -6.61 -29.89
N HIS A 579 19.64 -7.56 -30.78
CA HIS A 579 20.97 -7.77 -31.35
C HIS A 579 22.08 -7.92 -30.30
N ARG A 580 21.80 -8.73 -29.26
CA ARG A 580 22.68 -9.02 -28.13
C ARG A 580 23.03 -10.50 -28.06
N GLU A 581 23.37 -11.11 -29.22
CA GLU A 581 23.84 -12.50 -29.35
C GLU A 581 25.11 -12.75 -28.54
N ASP A 582 25.88 -11.70 -28.26
CA ASP A 582 27.08 -11.72 -27.40
C ASP A 582 26.77 -12.22 -25.96
N LEU A 583 25.52 -12.16 -25.54
CA LEU A 583 25.06 -12.64 -24.23
C LEU A 583 24.55 -14.09 -24.23
N ILE A 584 24.65 -14.78 -25.39
CA ILE A 584 24.27 -16.20 -25.56
C ILE A 584 25.53 -17.01 -25.72
N GLY A 585 25.84 -17.91 -24.79
CA GLY A 585 27.03 -18.75 -24.85
C GLY A 585 27.50 -19.28 -23.52
N SER A 586 28.77 -19.65 -23.42
CA SER A 586 29.40 -20.19 -22.21
C SER A 586 30.36 -19.20 -21.54
N GLY A 587 30.54 -18.02 -22.10
CA GLY A 587 31.41 -16.98 -21.55
C GLY A 587 30.85 -16.33 -20.26
N PRO A 588 31.71 -15.71 -19.44
CA PRO A 588 31.30 -15.12 -18.16
C PRO A 588 30.31 -13.94 -18.30
N LYS A 589 30.24 -13.32 -19.48
CA LYS A 589 29.28 -12.26 -19.79
C LYS A 589 27.92 -12.76 -20.24
N CYS A 590 27.81 -14.06 -20.63
CA CYS A 590 26.57 -14.60 -21.15
C CYS A 590 25.50 -14.73 -20.07
N LEU A 591 24.26 -14.41 -20.43
CA LEU A 591 23.07 -14.59 -19.58
C LEU A 591 22.54 -16.03 -19.67
N ILE A 592 22.54 -16.61 -20.87
CA ILE A 592 22.04 -17.95 -21.14
C ILE A 592 23.02 -18.74 -22.00
N ARG A 593 22.96 -20.05 -21.89
CA ARG A 593 23.77 -20.96 -22.75
C ARG A 593 23.24 -21.00 -24.19
N ALA A 594 24.08 -21.33 -25.15
CA ALA A 594 23.68 -21.50 -26.55
C ALA A 594 22.68 -22.67 -26.73
N VAL A 595 22.80 -23.72 -25.92
CA VAL A 595 21.92 -24.88 -25.92
C VAL A 595 20.92 -24.77 -24.77
N PRO A 596 19.60 -24.99 -25.03
CA PRO A 596 18.59 -24.91 -23.98
C PRO A 596 18.89 -25.93 -22.86
N PRO A 597 18.58 -25.60 -21.60
CA PRO A 597 18.71 -26.53 -20.49
C PRO A 597 17.81 -27.75 -20.76
N ARG A 598 18.37 -28.97 -20.52
CA ARG A 598 17.54 -30.18 -20.58
C ARG A 598 16.39 -30.03 -19.58
N PRO A 599 15.16 -30.42 -19.95
CA PRO A 599 14.08 -30.46 -18.98
C PRO A 599 14.49 -31.41 -17.85
N GLU A 600 14.68 -30.87 -16.66
CA GLU A 600 14.89 -31.70 -15.46
C GLU A 600 13.66 -32.58 -15.30
N ARG A 601 13.83 -33.90 -15.36
CA ARG A 601 12.85 -34.83 -14.80
C ARG A 601 12.79 -34.50 -13.32
N PHE A 602 11.69 -33.89 -12.89
CA PHE A 602 11.46 -33.58 -11.47
C PHE A 602 11.47 -34.88 -10.66
N THR A 603 12.63 -35.24 -10.13
CA THR A 603 12.83 -36.30 -9.14
C THR A 603 13.54 -35.71 -7.92
N THR A 604 13.15 -34.55 -7.47
CA THR A 604 13.64 -34.03 -6.18
C THR A 604 12.45 -33.73 -5.26
N PRO A 605 12.45 -34.35 -4.07
CA PRO A 605 11.53 -33.96 -3.02
C PRO A 605 11.77 -32.48 -2.66
N PRO A 606 10.75 -31.78 -2.13
CA PRO A 606 10.89 -30.39 -1.76
C PRO A 606 12.09 -30.18 -0.83
N PRO A 607 12.80 -29.05 -0.93
CA PRO A 607 13.96 -28.79 -0.10
C PRO A 607 13.60 -28.94 1.37
N LYS A 608 14.37 -29.74 2.09
CA LYS A 608 14.27 -29.85 3.54
C LYS A 608 14.41 -28.44 4.12
N LEU A 609 13.47 -28.07 4.97
CA LEU A 609 13.56 -26.86 5.77
C LEU A 609 14.96 -26.76 6.41
N PRO A 610 15.55 -25.57 6.49
CA PRO A 610 16.85 -25.40 7.15
C PRO A 610 16.78 -25.95 8.58
N PRO A 611 17.85 -26.57 9.08
CA PRO A 611 17.85 -27.15 10.40
C PRO A 611 17.57 -26.05 11.44
N LYS A 612 16.68 -26.33 12.37
CA LYS A 612 16.45 -25.46 13.53
C LYS A 612 17.78 -25.18 14.22
N PRO A 613 18.05 -23.96 14.67
CA PRO A 613 19.26 -23.64 15.39
C PRO A 613 19.39 -24.55 16.62
N PRO A 614 20.60 -24.97 17.00
CA PRO A 614 20.80 -25.89 18.11
C PRO A 614 20.34 -25.24 19.42
N THR A 615 19.40 -25.88 20.10
CA THR A 615 19.05 -25.56 21.48
C THR A 615 20.23 -25.92 22.36
N THR A 616 20.87 -24.94 22.95
CA THR A 616 21.90 -25.14 23.99
C THR A 616 21.24 -25.75 25.23
N HIS A 617 21.46 -27.03 25.44
CA HIS A 617 21.22 -27.68 26.73
C HIS A 617 22.35 -27.36 27.68
N ARG A 618 22.07 -26.68 28.77
CA ARG A 618 22.83 -26.79 30.02
C ARG A 618 21.95 -27.50 31.05
N GLY A 619 22.54 -28.51 31.69
CA GLY A 619 22.00 -29.08 32.94
C GLY A 619 21.77 -30.58 32.86
N ARG A 620 22.83 -31.33 33.14
CA ARG A 620 22.86 -32.76 33.46
C ARG A 620 22.34 -32.95 34.88
N THR A 621 21.27 -33.72 35.08
CA THR A 621 21.05 -34.44 36.33
C THR A 621 20.45 -35.81 36.01
N GLU A 622 20.84 -36.77 36.82
CA GLU A 622 20.91 -38.22 36.70
C GLU A 622 19.58 -38.96 36.46
N ARG A 623 19.67 -40.10 35.77
CA ARG A 623 18.62 -41.12 35.63
C ARG A 623 18.47 -41.92 36.94
N PRO A 624 17.30 -42.46 37.22
CA PRO A 624 17.15 -43.81 37.75
C PRO A 624 16.45 -44.78 36.79
N ALA A 625 16.75 -46.04 37.05
CA ALA A 625 16.69 -47.24 36.27
C ALA A 625 15.30 -47.70 35.74
N ALA A 626 15.38 -48.50 34.72
CA ALA A 626 14.30 -49.22 34.03
C ALA A 626 13.61 -50.29 34.89
N ARG A 627 12.33 -50.52 34.66
CA ARG A 627 11.62 -51.81 34.89
C ARG A 627 10.66 -52.13 33.74
N PRO A 628 10.37 -53.44 33.53
CA PRO A 628 10.14 -54.03 32.21
C PRO A 628 8.65 -54.14 31.80
N ALA A 629 8.44 -54.34 30.50
CA ALA A 629 7.13 -54.59 29.85
C ALA A 629 6.53 -55.94 30.19
N PRO A 630 5.21 -56.10 30.17
CA PRO A 630 4.56 -57.39 29.98
C PRO A 630 3.90 -57.56 28.60
N ALA A 631 3.84 -58.84 28.24
CA ALA A 631 3.63 -59.47 26.98
C ALA A 631 2.26 -59.29 26.29
N ALA A 632 2.29 -59.54 25.01
CA ALA A 632 1.15 -59.66 24.07
C ALA A 632 0.20 -60.80 24.40
N LYS A 633 -1.10 -60.62 24.15
CA LYS A 633 -2.05 -61.73 23.83
C LYS A 633 -2.79 -61.45 22.55
N LYS A 634 -2.83 -62.51 21.74
CA LYS A 634 -3.46 -62.67 20.44
C LYS A 634 -4.98 -62.93 20.55
N GLY A 635 -5.69 -62.63 19.48
CA GLY A 635 -6.95 -63.23 19.05
C GLY A 635 -8.15 -62.31 19.17
N ALA A 636 -9.12 -62.25 18.28
CA ALA A 636 -9.51 -63.03 17.12
C ALA A 636 -10.46 -62.20 16.22
N LYS A 637 -10.61 -62.62 14.99
CA LYS A 637 -11.49 -62.14 13.92
C LYS A 637 -12.99 -62.20 14.27
N THR A 638 -13.80 -61.30 13.71
CA THR A 638 -15.07 -61.58 12.96
C THR A 638 -15.62 -60.27 12.41
N ALA A 639 -15.70 -60.13 11.14
CA ALA A 639 -16.78 -60.23 10.17
C ALA A 639 -17.84 -59.08 10.17
N ALA A 640 -17.90 -58.42 9.04
CA ALA A 640 -18.98 -57.48 8.67
C ALA A 640 -20.29 -58.23 8.36
N PRO A 641 -21.45 -57.53 8.36
CA PRO A 641 -22.16 -57.45 7.10
C PRO A 641 -22.80 -56.10 6.70
N LYS A 642 -22.92 -56.02 5.43
CA LYS A 642 -23.63 -55.23 4.44
C LYS A 642 -25.05 -54.68 4.77
N LYS A 643 -25.27 -53.44 4.22
CA LYS A 643 -26.41 -52.91 3.43
C LYS A 643 -27.83 -52.93 3.98
N LYS A 644 -28.46 -51.76 3.91
CA LYS A 644 -29.63 -51.25 3.13
C LYS A 644 -30.37 -50.20 3.96
N ARG A 645 -30.68 -49.12 3.50
CA ARG A 645 -31.44 -48.38 2.50
C ARG A 645 -31.04 -46.92 2.49
#